data_7707726941435aff43e3ea8570b053dd
#
_entry.id   7707726941435aff43e3ea8570b053dd
#
_cell.length_a   1.000
_cell.length_b   1.000
_cell.length_c   1.000
_cell.angle_alpha   90.00
_cell.angle_beta   90.00
_cell.angle_gamma   90.00
#
_symmetry.space_group_name_H-M   'P 1'
#
loop_
_entity.id
_entity.type
_entity.pdbx_description
1 polymer ?
#
loop_
_entity_poly.entity_id
_entity_poly.type
_entity_poly.pdbx_seq_one_letter_code
_entity_poly.pdbx_strand_id
1 'polypeptide(L)'
;IETVHKKMEQDSYDPANHWSVVTEAAVEVGPPLFFSLLIITLSFLPVFTLQAQEGRMFAPLAYTKTYAMAAAAGLSITLVPVLMGYFIRGRIVPEHRNPVNRLLIWLYRPLIGAITRYPWLVILVTVALVVVGFWPANKLGSEFMPDLNEGDLMYMPTTFPGISIGKARELLQQTDKLILSVPEVKRVFGKIGRAETATDPAPLTMIETVIQLKPKEEWREGFTIDDIKAELNQRVNFPGLTNAWVWPIKTRIDMLATGIKTPVGIKVAGPDLAEIQTIGKDIESILKQIPGTASAFAERVAGGRYVTVDIRRDQASRYGLNIDDVQDIVRTAIGGMNVTETVEGLERYPVNLRYPRRVRDSVERLKELPVVTPAGQQIPLSAVADISVEDGPPMIKSENARLNGWIFVDIEGVDLGTYMVAARQAVADGVELPPGYSLTWSGQYEYMERAKARLSVVLPITLVTIVLLLFISFRNLAEVLIIMGTLPTALIGGIWLLYLLDYHVSVAVGVGFIALAGVAVEIGVVMLVYLKQALAAQKVKARKEQRSFVADDLSAAVRNGALLRVRPIMMTVAAIIAGLLPIMLGSGTGSEVMRRIAAPMVGGMVSATLLTLALIPAIFLLWQRRRLANGGIEPAGEDN
;
A
#
# COMPACT_ATOMS: atom_id res chain seq x y z
N ILE A 1 -17.09 -21.33 -25.69
CA ILE A 1 -16.55 -22.61 -26.17
C ILE A 1 -17.41 -23.75 -25.65
N GLU A 2 -17.57 -23.92 -24.33
CA GLU A 2 -18.31 -25.02 -23.74
C GLU A 2 -19.77 -25.13 -24.21
N THR A 3 -20.47 -24.00 -24.36
CA THR A 3 -21.86 -23.99 -24.88
C THR A 3 -21.91 -24.49 -26.32
N VAL A 4 -20.92 -24.13 -27.16
CA VAL A 4 -20.79 -24.67 -28.52
C VAL A 4 -20.52 -26.18 -28.48
N HIS A 5 -19.61 -26.64 -27.62
CA HIS A 5 -19.34 -28.06 -27.43
C HIS A 5 -20.59 -28.84 -27.04
N LYS A 6 -21.40 -28.36 -26.09
CA LYS A 6 -22.64 -28.99 -25.67
C LYS A 6 -23.70 -29.09 -26.78
N LYS A 7 -23.80 -28.03 -27.60
CA LYS A 7 -24.70 -28.05 -28.75
C LYS A 7 -24.22 -28.99 -29.84
N MET A 8 -22.90 -29.10 -30.03
CA MET A 8 -22.30 -30.08 -30.99
C MET A 8 -22.33 -31.53 -30.50
N GLU A 9 -22.47 -31.76 -29.20
CA GLU A 9 -22.60 -33.12 -28.59
C GLU A 9 -24.02 -33.67 -28.72
N GLN A 10 -25.02 -32.86 -29.09
CA GLN A 10 -26.39 -33.31 -29.29
C GLN A 10 -26.52 -34.14 -30.56
N ASP A 11 -27.31 -35.23 -30.51
CA ASP A 11 -27.54 -36.13 -31.66
C ASP A 11 -28.13 -35.40 -32.87
N SER A 12 -28.68 -34.21 -32.70
CA SER A 12 -29.25 -33.34 -33.75
C SER A 12 -28.22 -32.46 -34.47
N TYR A 13 -26.93 -32.50 -34.10
CA TYR A 13 -25.90 -31.66 -34.72
C TYR A 13 -25.62 -32.12 -36.17
N ASP A 14 -25.83 -31.18 -37.11
CA ASP A 14 -25.46 -31.33 -38.52
C ASP A 14 -24.25 -30.43 -38.82
N PRO A 15 -23.14 -30.98 -39.32
CA PRO A 15 -21.96 -30.19 -39.72
C PRO A 15 -22.24 -29.11 -40.75
N ALA A 16 -23.28 -29.23 -41.58
CA ALA A 16 -23.69 -28.22 -42.53
C ALA A 16 -24.20 -26.91 -41.85
N ASN A 17 -24.75 -27.06 -40.66
CA ASN A 17 -25.31 -25.94 -39.87
C ASN A 17 -24.36 -25.44 -38.78
N HIS A 18 -23.04 -25.73 -38.89
CA HIS A 18 -22.05 -25.40 -37.87
C HIS A 18 -22.07 -23.92 -37.44
N TRP A 19 -22.08 -23.00 -38.40
CA TRP A 19 -22.09 -21.56 -38.13
C TRP A 19 -23.36 -21.09 -37.42
N SER A 20 -24.51 -21.71 -37.72
CA SER A 20 -25.78 -21.44 -37.02
C SER A 20 -25.67 -21.83 -35.54
N VAL A 21 -25.10 -23.02 -35.26
CA VAL A 21 -24.89 -23.50 -33.89
C VAL A 21 -23.95 -22.60 -33.11
N VAL A 22 -22.86 -22.14 -33.74
CA VAL A 22 -21.90 -21.22 -33.10
C VAL A 22 -22.56 -19.86 -32.83
N THR A 23 -23.31 -19.32 -33.80
CA THR A 23 -24.03 -18.04 -33.66
C THR A 23 -25.05 -18.11 -32.54
N GLU A 24 -25.88 -19.14 -32.50
CA GLU A 24 -26.88 -19.34 -31.47
C GLU A 24 -26.25 -19.46 -30.08
N ALA A 25 -25.16 -20.22 -29.94
CA ALA A 25 -24.41 -20.31 -28.70
C ALA A 25 -23.78 -18.98 -28.27
N ALA A 26 -23.28 -18.19 -29.23
CA ALA A 26 -22.69 -16.89 -28.97
C ALA A 26 -23.73 -15.86 -28.50
N VAL A 27 -24.90 -15.83 -29.13
CA VAL A 27 -26.03 -14.97 -28.75
C VAL A 27 -26.57 -15.30 -27.36
N GLU A 28 -26.63 -16.59 -27.03
CA GLU A 28 -27.13 -17.08 -25.74
C GLU A 28 -26.24 -16.66 -24.55
N VAL A 29 -24.91 -16.71 -24.73
CA VAL A 29 -23.94 -16.50 -23.63
C VAL A 29 -23.27 -15.13 -23.69
N GLY A 30 -23.29 -14.47 -24.83
CA GLY A 30 -22.61 -13.18 -25.07
C GLY A 30 -22.98 -12.07 -24.10
N PRO A 31 -24.27 -11.71 -23.94
CA PRO A 31 -24.68 -10.63 -23.07
C PRO A 31 -24.27 -10.83 -21.59
N PRO A 32 -24.54 -11.98 -20.94
CA PRO A 32 -24.08 -12.19 -19.57
C PRO A 32 -22.56 -12.12 -19.39
N LEU A 33 -21.80 -12.63 -20.34
CA LEU A 33 -20.33 -12.56 -20.30
C LEU A 33 -19.82 -11.12 -20.46
N PHE A 34 -20.40 -10.35 -21.38
CA PHE A 34 -20.05 -8.96 -21.56
C PHE A 34 -20.29 -8.14 -20.29
N PHE A 35 -21.48 -8.27 -19.69
CA PHE A 35 -21.79 -7.56 -18.44
C PHE A 35 -20.90 -8.00 -17.28
N SER A 36 -20.56 -9.27 -17.16
CA SER A 36 -19.66 -9.74 -16.10
C SER A 36 -18.25 -9.16 -16.25
N LEU A 37 -17.70 -9.14 -17.47
CA LEU A 37 -16.39 -8.55 -17.75
C LEU A 37 -16.40 -7.02 -17.57
N LEU A 38 -17.50 -6.35 -17.93
CA LEU A 38 -17.69 -4.92 -17.67
C LEU A 38 -17.72 -4.62 -16.17
N ILE A 39 -18.39 -5.44 -15.36
CA ILE A 39 -18.42 -5.33 -13.90
C ILE A 39 -17.01 -5.46 -13.31
N ILE A 40 -16.22 -6.45 -13.76
CA ILE A 40 -14.83 -6.62 -13.31
C ILE A 40 -14.00 -5.39 -13.69
N THR A 41 -14.18 -4.85 -14.90
CA THR A 41 -13.49 -3.64 -15.35
C THR A 41 -13.80 -2.45 -14.45
N LEU A 42 -15.09 -2.22 -14.16
CA LEU A 42 -15.55 -1.11 -13.34
C LEU A 42 -15.27 -1.30 -11.85
N SER A 43 -15.14 -2.53 -11.35
CA SER A 43 -14.75 -2.79 -9.97
C SER A 43 -13.39 -2.21 -9.62
N PHE A 44 -12.51 -1.97 -10.61
CA PHE A 44 -11.19 -1.37 -10.44
C PHE A 44 -11.18 0.16 -10.40
N LEU A 45 -12.31 0.84 -10.64
CA LEU A 45 -12.38 2.30 -10.57
C LEU A 45 -11.86 2.90 -9.26
N PRO A 46 -12.08 2.30 -8.08
CA PRO A 46 -11.54 2.81 -6.83
C PRO A 46 -10.01 3.00 -6.84
N VAL A 47 -9.28 2.14 -7.54
CA VAL A 47 -7.81 2.21 -7.60
C VAL A 47 -7.33 3.48 -8.30
N PHE A 48 -8.07 3.99 -9.29
CA PHE A 48 -7.73 5.26 -9.97
C PHE A 48 -7.94 6.50 -9.11
N THR A 49 -8.67 6.39 -7.99
CA THR A 49 -8.88 7.50 -7.07
C THR A 49 -7.78 7.65 -6.04
N LEU A 50 -6.89 6.67 -5.93
CA LEU A 50 -5.70 6.75 -5.08
C LEU A 50 -4.78 7.87 -5.57
N GLN A 51 -4.18 8.60 -4.63
CA GLN A 51 -3.37 9.79 -4.91
C GLN A 51 -1.95 9.63 -4.40
N ALA A 52 -1.10 10.63 -4.69
CA ALA A 52 0.28 10.68 -4.22
C ALA A 52 1.04 9.37 -4.50
N GLN A 53 1.68 8.78 -3.51
CA GLN A 53 2.54 7.60 -3.65
C GLN A 53 1.73 6.35 -4.04
N GLU A 54 0.62 6.09 -3.36
CA GLU A 54 -0.25 4.95 -3.63
C GLU A 54 -0.85 5.02 -5.03
N GLY A 55 -1.24 6.22 -5.49
CA GLY A 55 -1.73 6.41 -6.85
C GLY A 55 -0.66 6.10 -7.90
N ARG A 56 0.57 6.58 -7.71
CA ARG A 56 1.69 6.31 -8.63
C ARG A 56 2.06 4.83 -8.70
N MET A 57 1.98 4.12 -7.59
CA MET A 57 2.30 2.69 -7.54
C MET A 57 1.23 1.81 -8.19
N PHE A 58 -0.05 2.11 -7.93
CA PHE A 58 -1.14 1.24 -8.39
C PHE A 58 -1.77 1.67 -9.72
N ALA A 59 -1.56 2.92 -10.20
CA ALA A 59 -2.10 3.38 -11.47
C ALA A 59 -1.65 2.52 -12.68
N PRO A 60 -0.36 2.14 -12.83
CA PRO A 60 0.06 1.28 -13.94
C PRO A 60 -0.66 -0.07 -13.92
N LEU A 61 -0.81 -0.68 -12.73
CA LEU A 61 -1.54 -1.94 -12.55
C LEU A 61 -3.02 -1.78 -12.94
N ALA A 62 -3.66 -0.70 -12.46
CA ALA A 62 -5.05 -0.40 -12.74
C ALA A 62 -5.28 -0.18 -14.24
N TYR A 63 -4.44 0.60 -14.92
CA TYR A 63 -4.51 0.81 -16.37
C TYR A 63 -4.35 -0.50 -17.13
N THR A 64 -3.29 -1.25 -16.86
CA THR A 64 -3.02 -2.53 -17.55
C THR A 64 -4.20 -3.49 -17.40
N LYS A 65 -4.70 -3.66 -16.18
CA LYS A 65 -5.83 -4.56 -15.92
C LYS A 65 -7.12 -4.06 -16.58
N THR A 66 -7.43 -2.78 -16.46
CA THR A 66 -8.66 -2.19 -17.03
C THR A 66 -8.66 -2.31 -18.56
N TYR A 67 -7.56 -1.97 -19.23
CA TYR A 67 -7.45 -2.11 -20.68
C TYR A 67 -7.51 -3.56 -21.14
N ALA A 68 -6.81 -4.47 -20.44
CA ALA A 68 -6.85 -5.89 -20.75
C ALA A 68 -8.27 -6.46 -20.61
N MET A 69 -8.99 -6.10 -19.53
CA MET A 69 -10.37 -6.56 -19.30
C MET A 69 -11.36 -5.95 -20.29
N ALA A 70 -11.23 -4.66 -20.60
CA ALA A 70 -12.07 -4.01 -21.60
C ALA A 70 -11.87 -4.62 -23.00
N ALA A 71 -10.62 -4.88 -23.38
CA ALA A 71 -10.29 -5.56 -24.63
C ALA A 71 -10.84 -7.00 -24.63
N ALA A 72 -10.69 -7.74 -23.53
CA ALA A 72 -11.24 -9.09 -23.40
C ALA A 72 -12.76 -9.11 -23.54
N ALA A 73 -13.46 -8.13 -22.94
CA ALA A 73 -14.91 -7.97 -23.08
C ALA A 73 -15.32 -7.75 -24.56
N GLY A 74 -14.63 -6.86 -25.27
CA GLY A 74 -14.87 -6.64 -26.69
C GLY A 74 -14.57 -7.88 -27.55
N LEU A 75 -13.43 -8.52 -27.31
CA LEU A 75 -13.01 -9.72 -28.06
C LEU A 75 -13.91 -10.94 -27.79
N SER A 76 -14.49 -11.04 -26.59
CA SER A 76 -15.39 -12.15 -26.24
C SER A 76 -16.64 -12.20 -27.09
N ILE A 77 -17.15 -11.06 -27.55
CA ILE A 77 -18.34 -10.95 -28.40
C ILE A 77 -18.02 -10.81 -29.89
N THR A 78 -16.78 -10.49 -30.25
CA THR A 78 -16.38 -10.30 -31.66
C THR A 78 -15.49 -11.43 -32.18
N LEU A 79 -14.26 -11.50 -31.72
CA LEU A 79 -13.25 -12.43 -32.21
C LEU A 79 -13.48 -13.88 -31.80
N VAL A 80 -13.86 -14.10 -30.52
CA VAL A 80 -14.01 -15.45 -29.98
C VAL A 80 -15.07 -16.27 -30.72
N PRO A 81 -16.28 -15.76 -31.03
CA PRO A 81 -17.26 -16.50 -31.85
C PRO A 81 -16.73 -16.85 -33.25
N VAL A 82 -16.01 -15.95 -33.89
CA VAL A 82 -15.39 -16.20 -35.22
C VAL A 82 -14.36 -17.32 -35.14
N LEU A 83 -13.45 -17.24 -34.15
CA LEU A 83 -12.45 -18.31 -33.94
C LEU A 83 -13.09 -19.65 -33.60
N MET A 84 -14.17 -19.65 -32.82
CA MET A 84 -14.93 -20.87 -32.55
C MET A 84 -15.47 -21.51 -33.84
N GLY A 85 -16.02 -20.70 -34.76
CA GLY A 85 -16.50 -21.17 -36.05
C GLY A 85 -15.42 -21.77 -36.95
N TYR A 86 -14.19 -21.28 -36.86
CA TYR A 86 -13.07 -21.81 -37.65
C TYR A 86 -12.36 -23.02 -37.01
N PHE A 87 -12.13 -22.98 -35.69
CA PHE A 87 -11.26 -23.93 -35.02
C PHE A 87 -12.00 -25.05 -34.29
N ILE A 88 -13.23 -24.85 -33.85
CA ILE A 88 -13.99 -25.91 -33.16
C ILE A 88 -14.71 -26.74 -34.22
N ARG A 89 -14.07 -27.79 -34.71
CA ARG A 89 -14.61 -28.69 -35.73
C ARG A 89 -14.34 -30.14 -35.37
N GLY A 90 -15.14 -31.06 -35.91
CA GLY A 90 -14.94 -32.50 -35.76
C GLY A 90 -15.69 -33.11 -34.57
N ARG A 91 -15.40 -34.40 -34.26
CA ARG A 91 -16.03 -35.10 -33.14
C ARG A 91 -15.44 -34.63 -31.82
N ILE A 92 -16.29 -34.10 -30.98
CA ILE A 92 -15.94 -33.68 -29.62
C ILE A 92 -16.06 -34.87 -28.69
N VAL A 93 -15.04 -35.07 -27.83
CA VAL A 93 -15.08 -36.13 -26.82
C VAL A 93 -16.14 -35.82 -25.78
N PRO A 94 -17.13 -36.70 -25.55
CA PRO A 94 -18.20 -36.45 -24.59
C PRO A 94 -17.68 -36.14 -23.20
N GLU A 95 -18.29 -35.15 -22.53
CA GLU A 95 -17.85 -34.64 -21.21
C GLU A 95 -17.79 -35.75 -20.15
N HIS A 96 -18.65 -36.77 -20.23
CA HIS A 96 -18.70 -37.88 -19.29
C HIS A 96 -17.47 -38.80 -19.37
N ARG A 97 -16.67 -38.76 -20.44
CA ARG A 97 -15.43 -39.53 -20.59
C ARG A 97 -14.20 -38.85 -19.98
N ASN A 98 -14.27 -37.57 -19.69
CA ASN A 98 -13.14 -36.84 -19.07
C ASN A 98 -12.98 -37.23 -17.59
N PRO A 99 -11.82 -37.78 -17.16
CA PRO A 99 -11.63 -38.24 -15.78
C PRO A 99 -11.72 -37.13 -14.75
N VAL A 100 -11.22 -35.91 -15.07
CA VAL A 100 -11.30 -34.75 -14.18
C VAL A 100 -12.75 -34.32 -13.97
N ASN A 101 -13.54 -34.29 -15.03
CA ASN A 101 -14.97 -33.96 -14.94
C ASN A 101 -15.74 -34.98 -14.10
N ARG A 102 -15.43 -36.28 -14.29
CA ARG A 102 -16.02 -37.35 -13.47
C ARG A 102 -15.71 -37.21 -12.00
N LEU A 103 -14.48 -36.87 -11.65
CA LEU A 103 -14.07 -36.62 -10.28
C LEU A 103 -14.81 -35.42 -9.67
N LEU A 104 -14.87 -34.30 -10.39
CA LEU A 104 -15.57 -33.08 -9.93
C LEU A 104 -17.08 -33.33 -9.73
N ILE A 105 -17.73 -34.01 -10.67
CA ILE A 105 -19.15 -34.38 -10.57
C ILE A 105 -19.37 -35.38 -9.42
N TRP A 106 -18.48 -36.34 -9.23
CA TRP A 106 -18.57 -37.31 -8.15
C TRP A 106 -18.48 -36.65 -6.77
N LEU A 107 -17.56 -35.68 -6.60
CA LEU A 107 -17.41 -34.91 -5.37
C LEU A 107 -18.61 -34.00 -5.13
N TYR A 108 -19.14 -33.33 -6.17
CA TYR A 108 -20.19 -32.34 -6.01
C TYR A 108 -21.61 -32.93 -5.95
N ARG A 109 -21.84 -34.11 -6.56
CA ARG A 109 -23.16 -34.75 -6.60
C ARG A 109 -23.80 -34.99 -5.22
N PRO A 110 -23.09 -35.51 -4.21
CA PRO A 110 -23.67 -35.64 -2.87
C PRO A 110 -23.95 -34.30 -2.23
N LEU A 111 -23.07 -33.32 -2.45
CA LEU A 111 -23.23 -31.96 -1.91
C LEU A 111 -24.50 -31.28 -2.46
N ILE A 112 -24.71 -31.27 -3.79
CA ILE A 112 -25.90 -30.66 -4.38
C ILE A 112 -27.17 -31.44 -4.00
N GLY A 113 -27.07 -32.76 -3.76
CA GLY A 113 -28.16 -33.55 -3.20
C GLY A 113 -28.55 -33.08 -1.79
N ALA A 114 -27.58 -32.83 -0.92
CA ALA A 114 -27.81 -32.30 0.41
C ALA A 114 -28.36 -30.84 0.35
N ILE A 115 -27.82 -30.01 -0.52
CA ILE A 115 -28.27 -28.63 -0.75
C ILE A 115 -29.75 -28.58 -1.14
N THR A 116 -30.18 -29.44 -2.07
CA THR A 116 -31.58 -29.47 -2.52
C THR A 116 -32.52 -30.06 -1.47
N ARG A 117 -32.04 -30.94 -0.59
CA ARG A 117 -32.83 -31.53 0.50
C ARG A 117 -32.95 -30.61 1.73
N TYR A 118 -31.86 -29.92 2.10
CA TYR A 118 -31.77 -29.09 3.31
C TYR A 118 -31.27 -27.67 3.00
N PRO A 119 -31.93 -26.90 2.14
CA PRO A 119 -31.42 -25.60 1.69
C PRO A 119 -31.25 -24.58 2.82
N TRP A 120 -32.14 -24.57 3.83
CA TRP A 120 -32.03 -23.71 4.99
C TRP A 120 -30.82 -24.00 5.86
N LEU A 121 -30.48 -25.28 6.02
CA LEU A 121 -29.29 -25.70 6.77
C LEU A 121 -28.02 -25.22 6.06
N VAL A 122 -27.97 -25.30 4.74
CA VAL A 122 -26.82 -24.83 3.95
C VAL A 122 -26.64 -23.31 4.12
N ILE A 123 -27.72 -22.55 4.06
CA ILE A 123 -27.65 -21.09 4.27
C ILE A 123 -27.16 -20.78 5.68
N LEU A 124 -27.71 -21.44 6.70
CA LEU A 124 -27.34 -21.24 8.10
C LEU A 124 -25.86 -21.58 8.32
N VAL A 125 -25.38 -22.71 7.80
CA VAL A 125 -23.96 -23.10 7.87
C VAL A 125 -23.08 -22.08 7.15
N THR A 126 -23.48 -21.62 5.96
CA THR A 126 -22.72 -20.60 5.23
C THR A 126 -22.65 -19.28 6.02
N VAL A 127 -23.77 -18.82 6.58
CA VAL A 127 -23.79 -17.62 7.42
C VAL A 127 -22.92 -17.81 8.67
N ALA A 128 -22.99 -18.96 9.34
CA ALA A 128 -22.12 -19.26 10.47
C ALA A 128 -20.64 -19.26 10.08
N LEU A 129 -20.29 -19.85 8.95
CA LEU A 129 -18.91 -19.82 8.40
C LEU A 129 -18.47 -18.39 8.08
N VAL A 130 -19.38 -17.55 7.56
CA VAL A 130 -19.11 -16.13 7.31
C VAL A 130 -18.80 -15.43 8.64
N VAL A 131 -19.65 -15.57 9.64
CA VAL A 131 -19.47 -14.91 10.94
C VAL A 131 -18.17 -15.36 11.62
N VAL A 132 -17.94 -16.69 11.70
CA VAL A 132 -16.69 -17.24 12.28
C VAL A 132 -15.49 -16.86 11.43
N GLY A 133 -15.67 -16.79 10.11
CA GLY A 133 -14.62 -16.44 9.16
C GLY A 133 -14.10 -15.02 9.31
N PHE A 134 -14.87 -14.11 9.90
CA PHE A 134 -14.41 -12.75 10.22
C PHE A 134 -13.61 -12.65 11.52
N TRP A 135 -13.56 -13.71 12.33
CA TRP A 135 -12.77 -13.69 13.58
C TRP A 135 -11.28 -13.30 13.37
N PRO A 136 -10.55 -13.79 12.34
CA PRO A 136 -9.18 -13.37 12.13
C PRO A 136 -9.03 -11.90 11.73
N ALA A 137 -10.07 -11.28 11.16
CA ALA A 137 -10.02 -9.88 10.74
C ALA A 137 -9.68 -8.93 11.90
N ASN A 138 -10.14 -9.24 13.13
CA ASN A 138 -9.85 -8.46 14.33
C ASN A 138 -8.42 -8.67 14.85
N LYS A 139 -7.70 -9.66 14.33
CA LYS A 139 -6.31 -9.97 14.69
C LYS A 139 -5.31 -9.54 13.63
N LEU A 140 -5.80 -9.17 12.44
CA LEU A 140 -4.96 -8.60 11.40
C LEU A 140 -4.57 -7.19 11.80
N GLY A 141 -3.28 -6.94 11.91
CA GLY A 141 -2.74 -5.59 12.04
C GLY A 141 -2.97 -4.77 10.77
N SER A 142 -2.67 -3.48 10.83
CA SER A 142 -2.76 -2.61 9.66
C SER A 142 -1.46 -1.84 9.41
N GLU A 143 -1.07 -1.79 8.14
CA GLU A 143 0.11 -1.09 7.64
C GLU A 143 -0.26 -0.22 6.44
N PHE A 144 0.52 0.80 6.13
CA PHE A 144 0.31 1.55 4.90
C PHE A 144 0.68 0.69 3.68
N MET A 145 1.91 0.25 3.66
CA MET A 145 2.49 -0.61 2.62
C MET A 145 3.45 -1.60 3.29
N PRO A 146 3.59 -2.82 2.77
CA PRO A 146 4.59 -3.74 3.27
C PRO A 146 5.99 -3.14 3.11
N ASP A 147 6.90 -3.55 3.95
CA ASP A 147 8.30 -3.19 3.80
C ASP A 147 8.83 -3.69 2.45
N LEU A 148 9.39 -2.76 1.70
CA LEU A 148 10.03 -3.05 0.42
C LEU A 148 11.48 -3.43 0.68
N ASN A 149 11.81 -4.70 0.59
CA ASN A 149 13.20 -5.11 0.64
C ASN A 149 13.89 -4.72 -0.68
N GLU A 150 14.70 -3.66 -0.61
CA GLU A 150 15.43 -3.12 -1.76
C GLU A 150 16.77 -3.85 -2.01
N GLY A 151 17.12 -4.80 -1.14
CA GLY A 151 18.40 -5.50 -1.17
C GLY A 151 19.55 -4.75 -0.48
N ASP A 152 19.42 -3.43 -0.34
CA ASP A 152 20.37 -2.56 0.36
C ASP A 152 19.67 -1.91 1.56
N LEU A 153 20.44 -1.53 2.58
CA LEU A 153 19.96 -0.78 3.73
C LEU A 153 20.51 0.66 3.71
N MET A 154 19.83 1.56 4.41
CA MET A 154 20.33 2.89 4.69
C MET A 154 20.27 3.17 6.18
N TYR A 155 21.40 3.60 6.73
CA TYR A 155 21.52 4.05 8.11
C TYR A 155 21.39 5.56 8.17
N MET A 156 20.41 6.05 8.93
CA MET A 156 20.10 7.48 9.05
C MET A 156 20.02 7.92 10.52
N PRO A 157 21.13 7.90 11.25
CA PRO A 157 21.13 8.36 12.64
C PRO A 157 20.88 9.86 12.73
N THR A 158 20.51 10.31 13.92
CA THR A 158 20.43 11.72 14.27
C THR A 158 21.33 11.99 15.47
N THR A 159 22.20 13.00 15.37
CA THR A 159 23.04 13.48 16.45
C THR A 159 22.41 14.70 17.13
N PHE A 160 22.95 15.09 18.30
CA PHE A 160 22.59 16.35 18.91
C PHE A 160 23.05 17.55 18.05
N PRO A 161 22.28 18.67 18.04
CA PRO A 161 22.70 19.92 17.41
C PRO A 161 24.02 20.44 18.00
N GLY A 162 24.76 21.19 17.20
CA GLY A 162 26.03 21.75 17.63
C GLY A 162 27.24 20.83 17.48
N ILE A 163 27.07 19.66 16.86
CA ILE A 163 28.20 18.81 16.47
C ILE A 163 29.13 19.58 15.52
N SER A 164 30.45 19.57 15.79
CA SER A 164 31.43 20.18 14.87
C SER A 164 31.61 19.32 13.63
N ILE A 165 31.95 19.95 12.50
CA ILE A 165 32.22 19.21 11.24
C ILE A 165 33.35 18.17 11.41
N GLY A 166 34.35 18.46 12.23
CA GLY A 166 35.41 17.50 12.54
C GLY A 166 34.90 16.27 13.28
N LYS A 167 34.04 16.48 14.29
CA LYS A 167 33.44 15.36 15.04
C LYS A 167 32.42 14.60 14.22
N ALA A 168 31.65 15.29 13.39
CA ALA A 168 30.73 14.67 12.47
C ALA A 168 31.45 13.73 11.47
N ARG A 169 32.59 14.19 10.91
CA ARG A 169 33.45 13.39 10.04
C ARG A 169 34.04 12.17 10.76
N GLU A 170 34.53 12.33 11.99
CA GLU A 170 35.05 11.25 12.81
C GLU A 170 33.96 10.20 13.07
N LEU A 171 32.76 10.64 13.47
CA LEU A 171 31.63 9.78 13.76
C LEU A 171 31.21 8.98 12.53
N LEU A 172 31.08 9.63 11.36
CA LEU A 172 30.80 8.96 10.11
C LEU A 172 31.80 7.84 9.80
N GLN A 173 33.09 8.14 9.92
CA GLN A 173 34.16 7.14 9.66
C GLN A 173 34.11 5.98 10.64
N GLN A 174 33.78 6.22 11.92
CA GLN A 174 33.67 5.18 12.93
C GLN A 174 32.44 4.29 12.67
N THR A 175 31.27 4.89 12.41
CA THR A 175 30.05 4.14 12.12
C THR A 175 30.20 3.31 10.85
N ASP A 176 30.76 3.86 9.78
CA ASP A 176 30.96 3.14 8.51
C ASP A 176 31.89 1.92 8.69
N LYS A 177 32.98 2.06 9.49
CA LYS A 177 33.88 0.93 9.79
C LYS A 177 33.21 -0.17 10.59
N LEU A 178 32.38 0.19 11.57
CA LEU A 178 31.63 -0.79 12.37
C LEU A 178 30.57 -1.51 11.52
N ILE A 179 29.85 -0.78 10.68
CA ILE A 179 28.88 -1.36 9.75
C ILE A 179 29.55 -2.32 8.77
N LEU A 180 30.69 -1.93 8.19
CA LEU A 180 31.46 -2.79 7.27
C LEU A 180 31.99 -4.07 7.94
N SER A 181 32.09 -4.11 9.26
CA SER A 181 32.56 -5.30 10.00
C SER A 181 31.51 -6.42 10.07
N VAL A 182 30.28 -6.19 9.69
CA VAL A 182 29.23 -7.22 9.64
C VAL A 182 29.40 -8.09 8.40
N PRO A 183 29.43 -9.43 8.53
CA PRO A 183 29.80 -10.34 7.42
C PRO A 183 28.92 -10.22 6.17
N GLU A 184 27.65 -9.90 6.33
CA GLU A 184 26.66 -9.75 5.24
C GLU A 184 26.80 -8.43 4.49
N VAL A 185 27.55 -7.47 5.03
CA VAL A 185 27.79 -6.19 4.38
C VAL A 185 28.88 -6.32 3.32
N LYS A 186 28.61 -5.89 2.12
CA LYS A 186 29.53 -5.89 0.98
C LYS A 186 30.28 -4.57 0.86
N ARG A 187 29.56 -3.46 1.01
CA ARG A 187 30.12 -2.10 0.84
C ARG A 187 29.31 -1.10 1.66
N VAL A 188 30.00 -0.09 2.14
CA VAL A 188 29.41 1.03 2.90
C VAL A 188 29.83 2.33 2.24
N PHE A 189 28.87 3.25 2.10
CA PHE A 189 29.09 4.60 1.60
C PHE A 189 28.28 5.59 2.43
N GLY A 190 28.95 6.34 3.28
CA GLY A 190 28.34 7.34 4.14
C GLY A 190 28.60 8.76 3.66
N LYS A 191 27.59 9.62 3.79
CA LYS A 191 27.72 11.07 3.63
C LYS A 191 27.22 11.81 4.88
N ILE A 192 27.82 12.96 5.15
CA ILE A 192 27.38 13.90 6.17
C ILE A 192 27.62 15.30 5.67
N GLY A 193 26.71 16.19 5.98
CA GLY A 193 26.78 17.57 5.55
C GLY A 193 25.58 17.98 4.70
N ARG A 194 25.52 19.27 4.45
CA ARG A 194 24.43 19.91 3.71
C ARG A 194 24.80 20.04 2.22
N ALA A 195 23.90 19.64 1.34
CA ALA A 195 24.00 19.98 -0.07
C ALA A 195 23.51 21.41 -0.31
N GLU A 196 24.09 22.09 -1.29
CA GLU A 196 23.67 23.44 -1.72
C GLU A 196 22.49 23.36 -2.71
N THR A 197 21.55 22.46 -2.45
CA THR A 197 20.34 22.24 -3.29
C THR A 197 19.09 22.19 -2.43
N ALA A 198 17.96 22.57 -3.04
CA ALA A 198 16.66 22.49 -2.38
C ALA A 198 16.16 21.04 -2.16
N THR A 199 16.74 20.07 -2.88
CA THR A 199 16.32 18.67 -2.85
C THR A 199 16.91 17.86 -1.70
N ASP A 200 17.94 18.36 -1.03
CA ASP A 200 18.56 17.70 0.11
C ASP A 200 18.83 18.70 1.25
N PRO A 201 17.80 19.02 2.05
CA PRO A 201 17.91 19.97 3.15
C PRO A 201 18.54 19.39 4.42
N ALA A 202 19.23 18.24 4.33
CA ALA A 202 19.79 17.54 5.47
C ALA A 202 20.78 18.42 6.26
N PRO A 203 20.58 18.57 7.59
CA PRO A 203 21.51 19.30 8.44
C PRO A 203 22.78 18.46 8.70
N LEU A 204 23.84 19.11 9.23
CA LEU A 204 25.06 18.45 9.64
C LEU A 204 24.85 17.33 10.71
N THR A 205 23.75 17.39 11.43
CA THR A 205 23.35 16.39 12.44
C THR A 205 22.78 15.11 11.85
N MET A 206 22.51 15.05 10.55
CA MET A 206 21.96 13.91 9.87
C MET A 206 23.01 13.23 8.99
N ILE A 207 23.33 11.99 9.32
CA ILE A 207 24.19 11.12 8.53
C ILE A 207 23.28 10.27 7.62
N GLU A 208 23.70 10.04 6.40
CA GLU A 208 23.11 9.07 5.49
C GLU A 208 24.19 8.09 5.03
N THR A 209 24.07 6.83 5.40
CA THR A 209 25.00 5.78 5.01
C THR A 209 24.26 4.69 4.26
N VAL A 210 24.56 4.52 2.98
CA VAL A 210 24.06 3.41 2.16
C VAL A 210 24.90 2.17 2.44
N ILE A 211 24.23 1.07 2.75
CA ILE A 211 24.82 -0.21 3.11
C ILE A 211 24.41 -1.22 2.04
N GLN A 212 25.35 -1.55 1.18
CA GLN A 212 25.14 -2.59 0.19
C GLN A 212 25.38 -3.96 0.83
N LEU A 213 24.34 -4.81 0.79
CA LEU A 213 24.43 -6.16 1.29
C LEU A 213 24.96 -7.12 0.23
N LYS A 214 25.51 -8.25 0.67
CA LYS A 214 25.87 -9.38 -0.19
C LYS A 214 24.60 -10.08 -0.67
N PRO A 215 24.66 -10.87 -1.76
CA PRO A 215 23.57 -11.76 -2.14
C PRO A 215 23.16 -12.66 -0.97
N LYS A 216 21.86 -12.97 -0.87
CA LYS A 216 21.29 -13.71 0.27
C LYS A 216 21.92 -15.09 0.46
N GLU A 217 22.41 -15.69 -0.63
CA GLU A 217 23.10 -16.97 -0.65
C GLU A 217 24.46 -16.96 0.07
N GLU A 218 25.03 -15.76 0.26
CA GLU A 218 26.31 -15.56 0.97
C GLU A 218 26.10 -15.15 2.44
N TRP A 219 24.85 -15.06 2.91
CA TRP A 219 24.57 -14.75 4.31
C TRP A 219 24.79 -15.96 5.20
N ARG A 220 25.00 -15.70 6.48
CA ARG A 220 25.03 -16.77 7.50
C ARG A 220 23.72 -17.56 7.48
N GLU A 221 23.83 -18.88 7.67
CA GLU A 221 22.68 -19.78 7.62
C GLU A 221 21.59 -19.37 8.62
N GLY A 222 20.34 -19.24 8.12
CA GLY A 222 19.20 -18.83 8.93
C GLY A 222 19.10 -17.32 9.25
N PHE A 223 20.10 -16.51 8.83
CA PHE A 223 20.06 -15.06 9.07
C PHE A 223 19.01 -14.38 8.19
N THR A 224 18.26 -13.50 8.82
CA THR A 224 17.26 -12.63 8.19
C THR A 224 17.77 -11.19 8.14
N ILE A 225 17.06 -10.33 7.43
CA ILE A 225 17.36 -8.88 7.40
C ILE A 225 17.19 -8.23 8.78
N ASP A 226 16.26 -8.73 9.58
CA ASP A 226 16.01 -8.20 10.92
C ASP A 226 17.13 -8.61 11.89
N ASP A 227 17.70 -9.79 11.74
CA ASP A 227 18.90 -10.20 12.49
C ASP A 227 20.11 -9.31 12.13
N ILE A 228 20.25 -8.96 10.85
CA ILE A 228 21.32 -8.02 10.41
C ILE A 228 21.09 -6.64 11.01
N LYS A 229 19.86 -6.11 10.98
CA LYS A 229 19.53 -4.82 11.61
C LYS A 229 19.81 -4.83 13.11
N ALA A 230 19.42 -5.91 13.80
CA ALA A 230 19.66 -6.07 15.23
C ALA A 230 21.17 -6.08 15.55
N GLU A 231 21.97 -6.82 14.78
CA GLU A 231 23.44 -6.84 14.96
C GLU A 231 24.06 -5.48 14.64
N LEU A 232 23.63 -4.82 13.57
CA LEU A 232 24.08 -3.46 13.24
C LEU A 232 23.76 -2.48 14.36
N ASN A 233 22.53 -2.52 14.90
CA ASN A 233 22.11 -1.66 16.00
C ASN A 233 22.91 -1.89 17.28
N GLN A 234 23.30 -3.13 17.55
CA GLN A 234 24.15 -3.47 18.68
C GLN A 234 25.59 -2.96 18.50
N ARG A 235 26.16 -3.09 17.28
CA ARG A 235 27.54 -2.65 16.99
C ARG A 235 27.67 -1.13 16.94
N VAL A 236 26.66 -0.45 16.40
CA VAL A 236 26.63 1.02 16.27
C VAL A 236 25.82 1.61 17.42
N ASN A 237 26.38 1.58 18.62
CA ASN A 237 25.77 2.13 19.82
C ASN A 237 26.66 3.21 20.43
N PHE A 238 26.43 4.46 20.04
CA PHE A 238 27.15 5.63 20.55
C PHE A 238 26.25 6.51 21.41
N PRO A 239 26.73 6.99 22.57
CA PRO A 239 25.98 7.95 23.38
C PRO A 239 25.62 9.21 22.57
N GLY A 240 24.36 9.60 22.60
CA GLY A 240 23.87 10.78 21.88
C GLY A 240 23.59 10.58 20.40
N LEU A 241 23.63 9.33 19.92
CA LEU A 241 23.26 8.95 18.57
C LEU A 241 21.97 8.13 18.62
N THR A 242 20.96 8.58 17.89
CA THR A 242 19.70 7.82 17.74
C THR A 242 19.72 7.14 16.37
N ASN A 243 19.71 5.81 16.37
CA ASN A 243 19.78 5.01 15.15
C ASN A 243 18.44 4.96 14.45
N ALA A 244 18.46 4.89 13.10
CA ALA A 244 17.35 4.53 12.25
C ALA A 244 17.89 3.70 11.07
N TRP A 245 17.34 2.48 10.91
CA TRP A 245 17.70 1.54 9.84
C TRP A 245 16.53 1.46 8.86
N VAL A 246 16.73 2.00 7.67
CA VAL A 246 15.64 2.25 6.70
C VAL A 246 16.00 1.75 5.31
N TRP A 247 15.02 1.78 4.41
CA TRP A 247 15.21 1.43 3.00
C TRP A 247 15.54 2.68 2.18
N PRO A 248 16.59 2.68 1.34
CA PRO A 248 17.09 3.87 0.67
C PRO A 248 16.04 4.61 -0.18
N ILE A 249 15.38 3.91 -1.09
CA ILE A 249 14.42 4.53 -2.03
C ILE A 249 13.13 4.90 -1.31
N LYS A 250 12.57 3.95 -0.54
CA LYS A 250 11.33 4.17 0.21
C LYS A 250 11.43 5.37 1.15
N THR A 251 12.51 5.46 1.92
CA THR A 251 12.70 6.55 2.87
C THR A 251 12.89 7.90 2.16
N ARG A 252 13.60 7.92 1.03
CA ARG A 252 13.72 9.15 0.23
C ARG A 252 12.36 9.64 -0.25
N ILE A 253 11.49 8.74 -0.70
CA ILE A 253 10.12 9.08 -1.13
C ILE A 253 9.30 9.60 0.06
N ASP A 254 9.36 8.93 1.21
CA ASP A 254 8.64 9.31 2.42
C ASP A 254 9.10 10.70 2.92
N MET A 255 10.41 10.95 2.96
CA MET A 255 10.98 12.24 3.35
C MET A 255 10.60 13.38 2.40
N LEU A 256 10.63 13.15 1.09
CA LEU A 256 10.25 14.17 0.10
C LEU A 256 8.75 14.54 0.19
N ALA A 257 7.91 13.61 0.59
CA ALA A 257 6.48 13.83 0.66
C ALA A 257 6.00 14.35 2.02
N THR A 258 6.58 13.88 3.13
CA THR A 258 6.14 14.22 4.50
C THR A 258 7.19 14.97 5.32
N GLY A 259 8.45 14.91 4.92
CA GLY A 259 9.60 15.35 5.72
C GLY A 259 10.07 14.32 6.75
N ILE A 260 9.28 13.29 7.02
CA ILE A 260 9.52 12.32 8.09
C ILE A 260 10.25 11.09 7.52
N LYS A 261 11.36 10.70 8.16
CA LYS A 261 12.20 9.55 7.75
C LYS A 261 11.80 8.22 8.39
N THR A 262 10.95 8.25 9.40
CA THR A 262 10.50 7.11 10.19
C THR A 262 9.04 6.75 9.86
N PRO A 263 8.56 5.53 10.19
CA PRO A 263 7.18 5.14 9.93
C PRO A 263 6.15 6.08 10.55
N VAL A 264 6.42 6.60 11.75
CA VAL A 264 5.58 7.55 12.45
C VAL A 264 6.34 8.86 12.67
N GLY A 265 5.67 9.95 12.41
CA GLY A 265 6.16 11.30 12.70
C GLY A 265 5.11 12.14 13.40
N ILE A 266 5.56 13.05 14.24
CA ILE A 266 4.69 14.06 14.85
C ILE A 266 5.28 15.42 14.56
N LYS A 267 4.45 16.34 14.06
CA LYS A 267 4.81 17.71 13.81
C LYS A 267 4.14 18.61 14.84
N VAL A 268 4.95 19.29 15.62
CA VAL A 268 4.49 20.30 16.59
C VAL A 268 4.63 21.67 15.95
N ALA A 269 3.53 22.39 15.82
CA ALA A 269 3.52 23.73 15.24
C ALA A 269 3.12 24.76 16.27
N GLY A 270 3.82 25.91 16.33
CA GLY A 270 3.57 26.96 17.29
C GLY A 270 4.36 28.24 16.98
N PRO A 271 4.19 29.31 17.78
CA PRO A 271 4.86 30.58 17.58
C PRO A 271 6.29 30.62 18.14
N ASP A 272 6.64 29.79 19.14
CA ASP A 272 7.94 29.83 19.82
C ASP A 272 8.66 28.47 19.72
N LEU A 273 9.93 28.49 19.32
CA LEU A 273 10.75 27.30 19.12
C LEU A 273 11.16 26.61 20.43
N ALA A 274 11.34 27.37 21.51
CA ALA A 274 11.73 26.79 22.81
C ALA A 274 10.56 25.99 23.39
N GLU A 275 9.35 26.51 23.29
CA GLU A 275 8.14 25.79 23.70
C GLU A 275 7.85 24.58 22.80
N ILE A 276 8.04 24.70 21.47
CA ILE A 276 7.96 23.55 20.55
C ILE A 276 8.93 22.46 20.97
N GLN A 277 10.16 22.81 21.39
CA GLN A 277 11.14 21.85 21.86
C GLN A 277 10.73 21.18 23.18
N THR A 278 10.13 21.93 24.10
CA THR A 278 9.64 21.40 25.37
C THR A 278 8.51 20.40 25.14
N ILE A 279 7.48 20.78 24.40
CA ILE A 279 6.39 19.88 23.98
C ILE A 279 6.94 18.64 23.28
N GLY A 280 7.92 18.83 22.38
CA GLY A 280 8.56 17.72 21.68
C GLY A 280 9.25 16.72 22.62
N LYS A 281 9.95 17.19 23.65
CA LYS A 281 10.61 16.33 24.65
C LYS A 281 9.59 15.57 25.50
N ASP A 282 8.49 16.21 25.87
CA ASP A 282 7.42 15.55 26.64
C ASP A 282 6.80 14.42 25.83
N ILE A 283 6.48 14.69 24.56
CA ILE A 283 5.98 13.66 23.64
C ILE A 283 7.01 12.53 23.46
N GLU A 284 8.29 12.85 23.28
CA GLU A 284 9.38 11.87 23.16
C GLU A 284 9.44 10.96 24.39
N SER A 285 9.29 11.53 25.60
CA SER A 285 9.36 10.77 26.85
C SER A 285 8.16 9.81 27.00
N ILE A 286 6.97 10.23 26.60
CA ILE A 286 5.76 9.42 26.61
C ILE A 286 5.88 8.27 25.60
N LEU A 287 6.27 8.58 24.36
CA LEU A 287 6.35 7.59 23.30
C LEU A 287 7.39 6.50 23.56
N LYS A 288 8.50 6.82 24.22
CA LYS A 288 9.51 5.83 24.63
C LYS A 288 8.99 4.76 25.59
N GLN A 289 7.86 5.01 26.28
CA GLN A 289 7.25 4.06 27.21
C GLN A 289 6.23 3.13 26.53
N ILE A 290 5.89 3.40 25.27
CA ILE A 290 4.88 2.61 24.55
C ILE A 290 5.54 1.33 24.01
N PRO A 291 4.95 0.16 24.27
CA PRO A 291 5.44 -1.09 23.70
C PRO A 291 5.48 -1.03 22.16
N GLY A 292 6.59 -1.49 21.58
CA GLY A 292 6.81 -1.43 20.13
C GLY A 292 7.51 -0.17 19.63
N THR A 293 7.88 0.77 20.52
CA THR A 293 8.75 1.89 20.15
C THR A 293 10.21 1.43 20.14
N ALA A 294 10.79 1.33 18.94
CA ALA A 294 12.21 1.06 18.77
C ALA A 294 13.05 2.29 19.11
N SER A 295 12.62 3.45 18.64
CA SER A 295 13.23 4.74 19.00
C SER A 295 12.21 5.88 18.88
N ALA A 296 12.38 6.91 19.73
CA ALA A 296 11.67 8.18 19.62
C ALA A 296 12.67 9.31 19.85
N PHE A 297 12.65 10.30 18.97
CA PHE A 297 13.56 11.45 19.03
C PHE A 297 12.85 12.73 18.55
N ALA A 298 12.73 13.71 19.44
CA ALA A 298 12.27 15.04 19.08
C ALA A 298 13.45 15.91 18.65
N GLU A 299 13.30 16.68 17.60
CA GLU A 299 14.33 17.63 17.16
C GLU A 299 14.61 18.67 18.25
N ARG A 300 15.89 18.98 18.43
CA ARG A 300 16.36 20.03 19.34
C ARG A 300 16.41 21.35 18.57
N VAL A 301 15.23 21.93 18.35
CA VAL A 301 15.05 23.09 17.46
C VAL A 301 15.63 24.41 17.99
N ALA A 302 15.99 24.48 19.28
CA ALA A 302 16.60 25.64 19.92
C ALA A 302 18.04 25.36 20.42
N GLY A 303 18.63 24.20 20.09
CA GLY A 303 19.91 23.74 20.68
C GLY A 303 21.15 23.97 19.83
N GLY A 304 21.11 24.82 18.81
CA GLY A 304 22.29 25.21 18.04
C GLY A 304 23.14 26.24 18.78
N ARG A 305 24.44 26.33 18.44
CA ARG A 305 25.35 27.30 19.02
C ARG A 305 25.80 28.32 17.98
N TYR A 306 25.77 29.60 18.38
CA TYR A 306 26.18 30.75 17.57
C TYR A 306 27.26 31.52 18.28
N VAL A 307 28.23 32.01 17.52
CA VAL A 307 29.12 33.06 17.96
C VAL A 307 28.50 34.40 17.53
N THR A 308 27.99 35.14 18.51
CA THR A 308 27.36 36.44 18.30
C THR A 308 28.41 37.53 18.45
N VAL A 309 28.48 38.44 17.49
CA VAL A 309 29.33 39.64 17.53
C VAL A 309 28.40 40.82 17.58
N ASP A 310 28.23 41.36 18.79
CA ASP A 310 27.39 42.55 19.02
C ASP A 310 28.23 43.82 18.96
N ILE A 311 27.99 44.64 17.93
CA ILE A 311 28.81 45.82 17.65
C ILE A 311 28.34 46.99 18.53
N ARG A 312 29.23 47.48 19.36
CA ARG A 312 29.02 48.70 20.17
C ARG A 312 29.21 49.94 19.32
N ARG A 313 28.10 50.49 18.84
CA ARG A 313 28.08 51.61 17.87
C ARG A 313 28.79 52.86 18.38
N ASP A 314 28.63 53.17 19.66
CA ASP A 314 29.28 54.30 20.34
C ASP A 314 30.80 54.13 20.41
N GLN A 315 31.28 52.91 20.63
CA GLN A 315 32.72 52.62 20.64
C GLN A 315 33.29 52.62 19.22
N ALA A 316 32.59 52.01 18.24
CA ALA A 316 33.02 52.01 16.84
C ALA A 316 33.18 53.43 16.30
N SER A 317 32.21 54.32 16.61
CA SER A 317 32.24 55.72 16.18
C SER A 317 33.42 56.51 16.74
N ARG A 318 33.89 56.21 17.96
CA ARG A 318 35.09 56.86 18.55
C ARG A 318 36.36 56.57 17.75
N TYR A 319 36.42 55.44 17.07
CA TYR A 319 37.51 55.04 16.18
C TYR A 319 37.24 55.44 14.71
N GLY A 320 36.14 56.18 14.42
CA GLY A 320 35.77 56.57 13.07
C GLY A 320 35.26 55.38 12.21
N LEU A 321 34.82 54.30 12.84
CA LEU A 321 34.30 53.12 12.19
C LEU A 321 32.78 53.17 12.12
N ASN A 322 32.23 52.79 10.97
CA ASN A 322 30.82 52.51 10.78
C ASN A 322 30.54 51.04 11.12
N ILE A 323 29.28 50.68 11.28
CA ILE A 323 28.85 49.29 11.51
C ILE A 323 29.32 48.42 10.36
N ASP A 324 29.17 48.86 9.11
CA ASP A 324 29.54 48.10 7.91
C ASP A 324 31.05 47.78 7.89
N ASP A 325 31.92 48.71 8.35
CA ASP A 325 33.36 48.48 8.42
C ASP A 325 33.69 47.28 9.34
N VAL A 326 33.00 47.21 10.50
CA VAL A 326 33.19 46.09 11.45
C VAL A 326 32.56 44.80 10.92
N GLN A 327 31.36 44.91 10.31
CA GLN A 327 30.70 43.76 9.72
C GLN A 327 31.47 43.16 8.55
N ASP A 328 32.13 43.97 7.73
CA ASP A 328 32.97 43.50 6.64
C ASP A 328 34.18 42.71 7.14
N ILE A 329 34.76 43.10 8.27
CA ILE A 329 35.82 42.34 8.91
C ILE A 329 35.27 41.00 9.42
N VAL A 330 34.14 41.01 10.11
CA VAL A 330 33.50 39.78 10.58
C VAL A 330 33.18 38.86 9.40
N ARG A 331 32.57 39.41 8.34
CA ARG A 331 32.21 38.65 7.12
C ARG A 331 33.43 38.06 6.44
N THR A 332 34.47 38.86 6.23
CA THR A 332 35.67 38.47 5.48
C THR A 332 36.62 37.61 6.33
N ALA A 333 36.96 38.08 7.53
CA ALA A 333 37.97 37.44 8.36
C ALA A 333 37.47 36.14 9.00
N ILE A 334 36.23 36.11 9.46
CA ILE A 334 35.65 34.96 10.16
C ILE A 334 34.85 34.07 9.19
N GLY A 335 33.90 34.63 8.47
CA GLY A 335 33.01 33.90 7.54
C GLY A 335 33.73 33.45 6.27
N GLY A 336 34.54 34.33 5.71
CA GLY A 336 35.16 34.17 4.41
C GLY A 336 34.35 34.84 3.29
N MET A 337 35.05 35.50 2.39
CA MET A 337 34.48 36.19 1.24
C MET A 337 35.01 35.55 -0.05
N ASN A 338 34.14 35.21 -0.98
CA ASN A 338 34.54 34.80 -2.31
C ASN A 338 34.97 36.00 -3.11
N VAL A 339 36.27 36.08 -3.47
CA VAL A 339 36.85 37.20 -4.22
C VAL A 339 36.77 36.98 -5.72
N THR A 340 36.80 35.75 -6.18
CA THR A 340 36.66 35.35 -7.59
C THR A 340 36.36 33.84 -7.69
N GLU A 341 36.14 33.39 -8.92
CA GLU A 341 36.03 31.96 -9.24
C GLU A 341 37.06 31.57 -10.30
N THR A 342 37.65 30.38 -10.17
CA THR A 342 38.44 29.77 -11.23
C THR A 342 37.54 28.99 -12.18
N VAL A 343 37.91 29.00 -13.45
CA VAL A 343 37.17 28.30 -14.52
C VAL A 343 38.07 27.18 -15.05
N GLU A 344 37.75 25.93 -14.74
CA GLU A 344 38.52 24.77 -15.14
C GLU A 344 37.62 23.82 -15.96
N GLY A 345 37.53 24.07 -17.25
CA GLY A 345 36.57 23.39 -18.12
C GLY A 345 35.12 23.74 -17.75
N LEU A 346 34.34 22.76 -17.33
CA LEU A 346 32.96 22.94 -16.85
C LEU A 346 32.88 23.27 -15.35
N GLU A 347 33.97 23.11 -14.62
CA GLU A 347 34.03 23.29 -13.18
C GLU A 347 34.24 24.75 -12.80
N ARG A 348 33.72 25.16 -11.67
CA ARG A 348 33.84 26.49 -11.08
C ARG A 348 34.23 26.34 -9.62
N TYR A 349 35.37 26.94 -9.23
CA TYR A 349 35.87 26.89 -7.88
C TYR A 349 35.97 28.29 -7.29
N PRO A 350 35.26 28.58 -6.17
CA PRO A 350 35.36 29.88 -5.52
C PRO A 350 36.72 30.03 -4.85
N VAL A 351 37.35 31.19 -5.02
CA VAL A 351 38.54 31.59 -4.27
C VAL A 351 38.06 32.36 -3.05
N ASN A 352 38.06 31.69 -1.89
CA ASN A 352 37.57 32.22 -0.64
C ASN A 352 38.70 32.81 0.21
N LEU A 353 38.56 34.10 0.57
CA LEU A 353 39.52 34.80 1.43
C LEU A 353 38.99 34.83 2.86
N ARG A 354 39.75 34.32 3.80
CA ARG A 354 39.46 34.40 5.24
C ARG A 354 40.72 34.21 6.08
N TYR A 355 40.66 34.55 7.36
CA TYR A 355 41.79 34.27 8.28
C TYR A 355 41.97 32.75 8.49
N PRO A 356 43.22 32.32 8.73
CA PRO A 356 43.49 30.91 9.03
C PRO A 356 42.82 30.47 10.32
N ARG A 357 42.49 29.19 10.40
CA ARG A 357 41.68 28.60 11.50
C ARG A 357 42.28 28.92 12.88
N ARG A 358 43.60 28.92 13.01
CA ARG A 358 44.32 29.18 14.28
C ARG A 358 44.00 30.53 14.93
N VAL A 359 43.52 31.52 14.20
CA VAL A 359 43.20 32.86 14.73
C VAL A 359 41.68 33.10 14.84
N ARG A 360 40.84 32.08 14.52
CA ARG A 360 39.40 32.16 14.62
C ARG A 360 38.73 30.94 15.22
N ASP A 361 39.50 30.11 15.99
CA ASP A 361 39.04 28.85 16.55
C ASP A 361 38.53 28.94 17.99
N SER A 362 38.66 30.10 18.63
CA SER A 362 38.13 30.37 19.96
C SER A 362 37.63 31.79 20.09
N VAL A 363 36.72 32.03 21.04
CA VAL A 363 36.16 33.36 21.33
C VAL A 363 37.26 34.34 21.74
N GLU A 364 38.24 33.89 22.51
CA GLU A 364 39.36 34.69 22.97
C GLU A 364 40.18 35.20 21.78
N ARG A 365 40.47 34.35 20.80
CA ARG A 365 41.18 34.77 19.58
C ARG A 365 40.37 35.67 18.68
N LEU A 366 39.04 35.44 18.61
CA LEU A 366 38.14 36.34 17.87
C LEU A 366 38.13 37.73 18.49
N LYS A 367 38.19 37.89 19.82
CA LYS A 367 38.32 39.16 20.52
C LYS A 367 39.57 39.94 20.14
N GLU A 368 40.66 39.23 19.84
CA GLU A 368 41.95 39.78 19.47
C GLU A 368 42.11 40.08 17.97
N LEU A 369 41.10 39.73 17.13
CA LEU A 369 41.21 39.99 15.69
C LEU A 369 41.43 41.48 15.41
N PRO A 370 42.44 41.85 14.58
CA PRO A 370 42.76 43.23 14.29
C PRO A 370 41.68 43.86 13.38
N VAL A 371 41.16 44.97 13.83
CA VAL A 371 40.32 45.90 13.06
C VAL A 371 41.16 47.13 12.71
N VAL A 372 41.26 47.46 11.43
CA VAL A 372 42.02 48.61 10.97
C VAL A 372 41.06 49.83 10.89
N THR A 373 41.40 50.87 11.64
CA THR A 373 40.61 52.12 11.63
C THR A 373 40.93 52.97 10.38
N PRO A 374 40.07 53.91 9.98
CA PRO A 374 40.37 54.85 8.89
C PRO A 374 41.66 55.67 9.08
N ALA A 375 42.08 55.86 10.33
CA ALA A 375 43.35 56.53 10.67
C ALA A 375 44.57 55.58 10.58
N GLY A 376 44.40 54.33 10.16
CA GLY A 376 45.46 53.33 10.05
C GLY A 376 45.87 52.64 11.35
N GLN A 377 45.19 52.87 12.45
CA GLN A 377 45.45 52.19 13.72
C GLN A 377 44.85 50.77 13.71
N GLN A 378 45.55 49.82 14.32
CA GLN A 378 45.03 48.47 14.54
C GLN A 378 44.52 48.36 15.98
N ILE A 379 43.25 48.04 16.13
CA ILE A 379 42.60 47.81 17.42
C ILE A 379 42.02 46.41 17.45
N PRO A 380 41.92 45.74 18.63
CA PRO A 380 41.28 44.45 18.72
C PRO A 380 39.75 44.55 18.48
N LEU A 381 39.13 43.56 17.90
CA LEU A 381 37.69 43.50 17.65
C LEU A 381 36.87 43.75 18.95
N SER A 382 37.40 43.25 20.09
CA SER A 382 36.81 43.47 21.41
C SER A 382 36.75 44.96 21.85
N ALA A 383 37.48 45.87 21.19
CA ALA A 383 37.35 47.29 21.47
C ALA A 383 36.05 47.87 20.95
N VAL A 384 35.46 47.27 19.92
CA VAL A 384 34.28 47.77 19.22
C VAL A 384 33.09 46.79 19.20
N ALA A 385 33.25 45.55 19.69
CA ALA A 385 32.20 44.56 19.73
C ALA A 385 32.31 43.65 20.96
N ASP A 386 31.19 43.18 21.46
CA ASP A 386 31.09 42.10 22.43
C ASP A 386 30.92 40.78 21.70
N ILE A 387 31.71 39.76 22.09
CA ILE A 387 31.67 38.47 21.44
C ILE A 387 31.26 37.44 22.49
N SER A 388 30.15 36.78 22.25
CA SER A 388 29.55 35.74 23.11
C SER A 388 29.23 34.50 22.34
N VAL A 389 28.99 33.41 23.08
CA VAL A 389 28.41 32.19 22.53
C VAL A 389 27.00 32.06 23.06
N GLU A 390 26.04 32.01 22.17
CA GLU A 390 24.62 31.94 22.50
C GLU A 390 23.97 30.70 21.90
N ASP A 391 22.93 30.21 22.56
CA ASP A 391 22.12 29.12 22.02
C ASP A 391 21.05 29.69 21.08
N GLY A 392 20.79 29.00 19.98
CA GLY A 392 19.80 29.40 19.00
C GLY A 392 19.36 28.26 18.11
N PRO A 393 18.44 28.52 17.17
CA PRO A 393 17.93 27.46 16.30
C PRO A 393 18.99 27.03 15.28
N PRO A 394 19.39 25.72 15.25
CA PRO A 394 20.33 25.22 14.24
C PRO A 394 19.72 25.23 12.84
N MET A 395 18.40 25.09 12.76
CA MET A 395 17.59 25.19 11.56
C MET A 395 16.17 25.62 11.95
N ILE A 396 15.61 26.55 11.19
CA ILE A 396 14.22 26.97 11.34
C ILE A 396 13.39 26.31 10.25
N LYS A 397 12.42 25.51 10.66
CA LYS A 397 11.44 24.89 9.77
C LYS A 397 10.10 25.60 9.90
N SER A 398 9.46 25.84 8.77
CA SER A 398 8.08 26.33 8.75
C SER A 398 7.24 25.50 7.78
N GLU A 399 6.00 25.25 8.17
CA GLU A 399 5.00 24.56 7.37
C GLU A 399 3.66 25.27 7.56
N ASN A 400 2.98 25.60 6.46
CA ASN A 400 1.75 26.40 6.49
C ASN A 400 1.91 27.74 7.26
N ALA A 401 3.02 28.44 7.04
CA ALA A 401 3.40 29.71 7.68
C ALA A 401 3.52 29.64 9.23
N ARG A 402 3.73 28.46 9.81
CA ARG A 402 3.95 28.27 11.24
C ARG A 402 5.29 27.57 11.48
N LEU A 403 5.99 27.98 12.54
CA LEU A 403 7.20 27.27 12.97
C LEU A 403 6.88 25.85 13.36
N ASN A 404 7.79 24.92 13.06
CA ASN A 404 7.60 23.49 13.26
C ASN A 404 8.83 22.83 13.88
N GLY A 405 8.56 21.87 14.79
CA GLY A 405 9.52 20.90 15.28
C GLY A 405 8.99 19.49 15.04
N TRP A 406 9.86 18.55 14.64
CA TRP A 406 9.47 17.20 14.28
C TRP A 406 9.95 16.19 15.30
N ILE A 407 9.12 15.17 15.53
CA ILE A 407 9.43 14.02 16.35
C ILE A 407 9.42 12.80 15.44
N PHE A 408 10.53 12.09 15.40
CA PHE A 408 10.72 10.87 14.63
C PHE A 408 10.52 9.67 15.54
N VAL A 409 9.67 8.74 15.11
CA VAL A 409 9.36 7.54 15.88
C VAL A 409 9.53 6.32 15.00
N ASP A 410 10.44 5.44 15.38
CA ASP A 410 10.61 4.14 14.75
C ASP A 410 9.93 3.06 15.58
N ILE A 411 9.33 2.09 14.91
CA ILE A 411 8.51 1.04 15.54
C ILE A 411 9.04 -0.34 15.14
N GLU A 412 8.99 -1.28 16.08
CA GLU A 412 9.45 -2.65 15.89
C GLU A 412 8.52 -3.63 16.62
N GLY A 413 8.24 -4.78 15.99
CA GLY A 413 7.43 -5.84 16.59
C GLY A 413 5.94 -5.54 16.76
N VAL A 414 5.45 -4.42 16.20
CA VAL A 414 4.04 -4.00 16.23
C VAL A 414 3.64 -3.38 14.91
N ASP A 415 2.40 -3.60 14.48
CA ASP A 415 1.88 -2.96 13.27
C ASP A 415 1.57 -1.48 13.49
N LEU A 416 1.68 -0.70 12.41
CA LEU A 416 1.49 0.75 12.43
C LEU A 416 0.13 1.17 13.01
N GLY A 417 -0.95 0.48 12.65
CA GLY A 417 -2.29 0.84 13.11
C GLY A 417 -2.50 0.64 14.59
N THR A 418 -2.08 -0.51 15.12
CA THR A 418 -2.16 -0.81 16.58
C THR A 418 -1.29 0.16 17.37
N TYR A 419 -0.07 0.41 16.92
CA TYR A 419 0.82 1.39 17.55
C TYR A 419 0.20 2.79 17.59
N MET A 420 -0.38 3.25 16.48
CA MET A 420 -0.96 4.59 16.38
C MET A 420 -2.14 4.80 17.34
N VAL A 421 -2.96 3.77 17.59
CA VAL A 421 -4.06 3.87 18.56
C VAL A 421 -3.50 4.13 19.97
N ALA A 422 -2.50 3.36 20.38
CA ALA A 422 -1.86 3.51 21.70
C ALA A 422 -1.10 4.85 21.82
N ALA A 423 -0.33 5.20 20.78
CA ALA A 423 0.47 6.42 20.77
C ALA A 423 -0.39 7.70 20.82
N ARG A 424 -1.46 7.75 20.03
CA ARG A 424 -2.38 8.91 20.02
C ARG A 424 -3.09 9.07 21.37
N GLN A 425 -3.53 7.97 21.98
CA GLN A 425 -4.18 8.01 23.27
C GLN A 425 -3.20 8.50 24.35
N ALA A 426 -1.99 7.92 24.43
CA ALA A 426 -1.00 8.29 25.43
C ALA A 426 -0.56 9.77 25.31
N VAL A 427 -0.38 10.27 24.08
CA VAL A 427 -0.04 11.68 23.85
C VAL A 427 -1.21 12.61 24.20
N ALA A 428 -2.45 12.22 23.88
CA ALA A 428 -3.63 13.02 24.22
C ALA A 428 -3.87 13.12 25.73
N ASP A 429 -3.56 12.05 26.47
CA ASP A 429 -3.72 11.99 27.93
C ASP A 429 -2.56 12.67 28.68
N GLY A 430 -1.36 12.70 28.07
CA GLY A 430 -0.15 13.13 28.76
C GLY A 430 0.39 14.50 28.36
N VAL A 431 -0.11 15.15 27.31
CA VAL A 431 0.40 16.43 26.81
C VAL A 431 -0.70 17.47 26.72
N GLU A 432 -0.58 18.53 27.55
CA GLU A 432 -1.41 19.73 27.40
C GLU A 432 -0.75 20.69 26.39
N LEU A 433 -1.48 21.03 25.34
CA LEU A 433 -1.00 21.98 24.33
C LEU A 433 -1.41 23.42 24.73
N PRO A 434 -0.45 24.34 24.87
CA PRO A 434 -0.76 25.74 25.09
C PRO A 434 -1.57 26.34 23.93
N PRO A 435 -2.34 27.42 24.16
CA PRO A 435 -3.04 28.12 23.08
C PRO A 435 -2.11 28.52 21.94
N GLY A 436 -2.50 28.27 20.70
CA GLY A 436 -1.69 28.56 19.51
C GLY A 436 -0.76 27.43 19.08
N TYR A 437 -0.65 26.34 19.83
CA TYR A 437 0.10 25.15 19.43
C TYR A 437 -0.81 24.05 18.88
N SER A 438 -0.28 23.22 18.00
CA SER A 438 -1.02 22.09 17.41
C SER A 438 -0.10 20.92 17.11
N LEU A 439 -0.68 19.71 17.16
CA LEU A 439 -0.03 18.45 16.78
C LEU A 439 -0.62 17.95 15.47
N THR A 440 0.26 17.47 14.58
CA THR A 440 -0.13 16.76 13.37
C THR A 440 0.64 15.44 13.28
N TRP A 441 -0.08 14.33 13.16
CA TRP A 441 0.51 13.03 12.93
C TRP A 441 0.83 12.87 11.45
N SER A 442 2.04 12.44 11.13
CA SER A 442 2.60 12.36 9.78
C SER A 442 3.41 11.08 9.57
N GLY A 443 4.16 10.99 8.49
CA GLY A 443 4.84 9.78 8.06
C GLY A 443 3.89 8.83 7.31
N GLN A 444 4.13 7.53 7.39
CA GLN A 444 3.30 6.52 6.70
C GLN A 444 1.85 6.49 7.20
N TYR A 445 1.61 6.89 8.44
CA TYR A 445 0.26 7.02 9.00
C TYR A 445 -0.61 8.00 8.22
N GLU A 446 -0.05 9.13 7.79
CA GLU A 446 -0.78 10.13 6.99
C GLU A 446 -1.29 9.54 5.67
N TYR A 447 -0.46 8.72 5.02
CA TYR A 447 -0.86 8.02 3.79
C TYR A 447 -1.97 7.00 4.04
N MET A 448 -1.84 6.23 5.13
CA MET A 448 -2.84 5.23 5.51
C MET A 448 -4.21 5.87 5.77
N GLU A 449 -4.27 6.96 6.53
CA GLU A 449 -5.52 7.69 6.81
C GLU A 449 -6.12 8.31 5.53
N ARG A 450 -5.28 8.90 4.67
CA ARG A 450 -5.73 9.44 3.39
C ARG A 450 -6.31 8.35 2.48
N ALA A 451 -5.63 7.23 2.35
CA ALA A 451 -6.12 6.09 1.56
C ALA A 451 -7.42 5.54 2.12
N LYS A 452 -7.53 5.38 3.44
CA LYS A 452 -8.73 4.93 4.13
C LYS A 452 -9.91 5.89 3.90
N ALA A 453 -9.69 7.20 4.05
CA ALA A 453 -10.73 8.21 3.81
C ALA A 453 -11.23 8.19 2.36
N ARG A 454 -10.35 8.00 1.38
CA ARG A 454 -10.74 7.87 -0.03
C ARG A 454 -11.52 6.61 -0.30
N LEU A 455 -11.01 5.47 0.15
CA LEU A 455 -11.65 4.17 -0.08
C LEU A 455 -13.02 4.08 0.60
N SER A 456 -13.21 4.70 1.77
CA SER A 456 -14.50 4.73 2.46
C SER A 456 -15.62 5.41 1.67
N VAL A 457 -15.29 6.31 0.75
CA VAL A 457 -16.26 6.96 -0.16
C VAL A 457 -16.42 6.18 -1.46
N VAL A 458 -15.30 5.77 -2.06
CA VAL A 458 -15.32 5.22 -3.43
C VAL A 458 -15.77 3.76 -3.48
N LEU A 459 -15.48 2.97 -2.43
CA LEU A 459 -15.95 1.57 -2.37
C LEU A 459 -17.50 1.45 -2.36
N PRO A 460 -18.25 2.19 -1.53
CA PRO A 460 -19.70 2.19 -1.60
C PRO A 460 -20.26 2.61 -2.97
N ILE A 461 -19.68 3.66 -3.58
CA ILE A 461 -20.08 4.12 -4.92
C ILE A 461 -19.88 3.00 -5.94
N THR A 462 -18.75 2.31 -5.88
CA THR A 462 -18.45 1.19 -6.79
C THR A 462 -19.41 0.03 -6.58
N LEU A 463 -19.72 -0.32 -5.32
CA LEU A 463 -20.71 -1.36 -5.02
C LEU A 463 -22.09 -1.00 -5.56
N VAL A 464 -22.53 0.25 -5.39
CA VAL A 464 -23.80 0.73 -5.98
C VAL A 464 -23.77 0.63 -7.50
N THR A 465 -22.66 1.00 -8.13
CA THR A 465 -22.50 0.89 -9.59
C THR A 465 -22.59 -0.57 -10.06
N ILE A 466 -21.95 -1.51 -9.33
CA ILE A 466 -22.04 -2.95 -9.62
C ILE A 466 -23.49 -3.44 -9.48
N VAL A 467 -24.18 -3.07 -8.41
CA VAL A 467 -25.61 -3.41 -8.19
C VAL A 467 -26.47 -2.89 -9.33
N LEU A 468 -26.23 -1.66 -9.79
CA LEU A 468 -26.98 -1.05 -10.88
C LEU A 468 -26.74 -1.78 -12.21
N LEU A 469 -25.50 -2.14 -12.52
CA LEU A 469 -25.16 -2.91 -13.72
C LEU A 469 -25.77 -4.32 -13.68
N LEU A 470 -25.72 -4.98 -12.55
CA LEU A 470 -26.39 -6.27 -12.34
C LEU A 470 -27.90 -6.12 -12.52
N PHE A 471 -28.50 -5.04 -12.01
CA PHE A 471 -29.92 -4.79 -12.17
C PHE A 471 -30.32 -4.56 -13.64
N ILE A 472 -29.50 -3.81 -14.39
CA ILE A 472 -29.71 -3.61 -15.84
C ILE A 472 -29.62 -4.96 -16.58
N SER A 473 -28.66 -5.82 -16.20
CA SER A 473 -28.46 -7.13 -16.82
C SER A 473 -29.59 -8.13 -16.52
N PHE A 474 -30.01 -8.22 -15.26
CA PHE A 474 -30.99 -9.23 -14.80
C PHE A 474 -32.43 -8.72 -14.72
N ARG A 475 -32.64 -7.41 -14.63
CA ARG A 475 -33.94 -6.74 -14.43
C ARG A 475 -34.76 -7.28 -13.25
N ASN A 476 -34.06 -7.88 -12.26
CA ASN A 476 -34.68 -8.48 -11.09
C ASN A 476 -33.80 -8.29 -9.84
N LEU A 477 -34.30 -7.52 -8.87
CA LEU A 477 -33.57 -7.18 -7.66
C LEU A 477 -33.23 -8.42 -6.80
N ALA A 478 -34.11 -9.43 -6.77
CA ALA A 478 -33.84 -10.65 -6.01
C ALA A 478 -32.62 -11.41 -6.57
N GLU A 479 -32.47 -11.45 -7.89
CA GLU A 479 -31.32 -12.06 -8.56
C GLU A 479 -30.03 -11.30 -8.26
N VAL A 480 -30.09 -9.98 -8.27
CA VAL A 480 -28.96 -9.11 -7.90
C VAL A 480 -28.53 -9.35 -6.45
N LEU A 481 -29.48 -9.41 -5.52
CA LEU A 481 -29.19 -9.67 -4.11
C LEU A 481 -28.60 -11.07 -3.87
N ILE A 482 -29.02 -12.08 -4.63
CA ILE A 482 -28.42 -13.43 -4.58
C ILE A 482 -26.94 -13.36 -4.97
N ILE A 483 -26.61 -12.64 -6.04
CA ILE A 483 -25.21 -12.49 -6.49
C ILE A 483 -24.40 -11.69 -5.47
N MET A 484 -24.90 -10.54 -5.02
CA MET A 484 -24.23 -9.72 -4.03
C MET A 484 -23.99 -10.44 -2.69
N GLY A 485 -24.89 -11.35 -2.32
CA GLY A 485 -24.75 -12.21 -1.13
C GLY A 485 -23.55 -13.15 -1.18
N THR A 486 -22.89 -13.33 -2.33
CA THR A 486 -21.65 -14.13 -2.43
C THR A 486 -20.39 -13.35 -2.08
N LEU A 487 -20.41 -12.01 -2.08
CA LEU A 487 -19.23 -11.20 -1.77
C LEU A 487 -18.66 -11.46 -0.37
N PRO A 488 -19.46 -11.52 0.71
CA PRO A 488 -18.93 -11.86 2.03
C PRO A 488 -18.22 -13.21 2.07
N THR A 489 -18.69 -14.19 1.29
CA THR A 489 -18.07 -15.52 1.23
C THR A 489 -16.70 -15.50 0.57
N ALA A 490 -16.48 -14.60 -0.38
CA ALA A 490 -15.18 -14.39 -1.00
C ALA A 490 -14.19 -13.71 -0.03
N LEU A 491 -14.65 -12.72 0.74
CA LEU A 491 -13.78 -11.99 1.67
C LEU A 491 -13.15 -12.91 2.74
N ILE A 492 -13.90 -13.90 3.24
CA ILE A 492 -13.45 -14.80 4.30
C ILE A 492 -12.15 -15.51 3.93
N GLY A 493 -12.09 -16.15 2.77
CA GLY A 493 -10.89 -16.89 2.37
C GLY A 493 -9.68 -16.00 2.20
N GLY A 494 -9.90 -14.77 1.72
CA GLY A 494 -8.85 -13.75 1.67
C GLY A 494 -8.33 -13.39 3.05
N ILE A 495 -9.23 -13.13 4.01
CA ILE A 495 -8.90 -12.81 5.41
C ILE A 495 -8.13 -13.97 6.07
N TRP A 496 -8.58 -15.20 5.89
CA TRP A 496 -7.90 -16.37 6.44
C TRP A 496 -6.51 -16.58 5.86
N LEU A 497 -6.34 -16.40 4.54
CA LEU A 497 -5.02 -16.55 3.93
C LEU A 497 -4.05 -15.46 4.38
N LEU A 498 -4.52 -14.22 4.55
CA LEU A 498 -3.71 -13.14 5.14
C LEU A 498 -3.27 -13.50 6.56
N TYR A 499 -4.19 -14.00 7.39
CA TYR A 499 -3.89 -14.41 8.76
C TYR A 499 -2.88 -15.57 8.82
N LEU A 500 -3.04 -16.57 7.94
CA LEU A 500 -2.12 -17.73 7.88
C LEU A 500 -0.71 -17.35 7.38
N LEU A 501 -0.60 -16.31 6.56
CA LEU A 501 0.66 -15.81 6.03
C LEU A 501 1.27 -14.69 6.88
N ASP A 502 0.62 -14.33 8.00
CA ASP A 502 0.99 -13.22 8.88
C ASP A 502 1.14 -11.88 8.12
N TYR A 503 0.15 -11.61 7.25
CA TYR A 503 0.11 -10.38 6.46
C TYR A 503 -0.85 -9.36 7.07
N HIS A 504 -0.37 -8.13 7.25
CA HIS A 504 -1.19 -7.02 7.71
C HIS A 504 -2.08 -6.47 6.60
N VAL A 505 -3.19 -5.84 6.99
CA VAL A 505 -4.08 -5.14 6.05
C VAL A 505 -3.39 -3.87 5.57
N SER A 506 -3.17 -3.77 4.28
CA SER A 506 -2.52 -2.63 3.62
C SER A 506 -3.34 -2.14 2.43
N VAL A 507 -2.93 -1.01 1.83
CA VAL A 507 -3.55 -0.53 0.57
C VAL A 507 -3.44 -1.59 -0.51
N ALA A 508 -2.32 -2.32 -0.59
CA ALA A 508 -2.11 -3.42 -1.53
C ALA A 508 -3.13 -4.57 -1.32
N VAL A 509 -3.38 -4.96 -0.08
CA VAL A 509 -4.42 -5.93 0.30
C VAL A 509 -5.81 -5.43 -0.12
N GLY A 510 -6.10 -4.15 0.10
CA GLY A 510 -7.35 -3.52 -0.34
C GLY A 510 -7.56 -3.63 -1.86
N VAL A 511 -6.53 -3.35 -2.66
CA VAL A 511 -6.55 -3.55 -4.12
C VAL A 511 -6.81 -5.00 -4.49
N GLY A 512 -6.22 -5.96 -3.77
CA GLY A 512 -6.47 -7.39 -3.94
C GLY A 512 -7.93 -7.78 -3.67
N PHE A 513 -8.55 -7.26 -2.61
CA PHE A 513 -9.97 -7.48 -2.32
C PHE A 513 -10.90 -6.84 -3.36
N ILE A 514 -10.55 -5.66 -3.89
CA ILE A 514 -11.29 -5.03 -4.99
C ILE A 514 -11.27 -5.94 -6.24
N ALA A 515 -10.09 -6.48 -6.56
CA ALA A 515 -9.93 -7.42 -7.65
C ALA A 515 -10.77 -8.71 -7.46
N LEU A 516 -10.72 -9.26 -6.25
CA LEU A 516 -11.48 -10.44 -5.86
C LEU A 516 -12.98 -10.23 -5.98
N ALA A 517 -13.49 -9.08 -5.54
CA ALA A 517 -14.92 -8.77 -5.58
C ALA A 517 -15.49 -8.85 -7.00
N GLY A 518 -14.76 -8.30 -8.00
CA GLY A 518 -15.15 -8.39 -9.41
C GLY A 518 -15.28 -9.84 -9.89
N VAL A 519 -14.30 -10.68 -9.58
CA VAL A 519 -14.30 -12.09 -9.99
C VAL A 519 -15.36 -12.92 -9.24
N ALA A 520 -15.58 -12.62 -7.96
CA ALA A 520 -16.61 -13.30 -7.18
C ALA A 520 -18.02 -13.03 -7.74
N VAL A 521 -18.29 -11.78 -8.15
CA VAL A 521 -19.55 -11.41 -8.83
C VAL A 521 -19.70 -12.18 -10.15
N GLU A 522 -18.64 -12.32 -10.95
CA GLU A 522 -18.66 -13.10 -12.19
C GLU A 522 -19.08 -14.55 -11.95
N ILE A 523 -18.49 -15.22 -10.96
CA ILE A 523 -18.84 -16.60 -10.61
C ILE A 523 -20.32 -16.69 -10.25
N GLY A 524 -20.83 -15.72 -9.49
CA GLY A 524 -22.25 -15.62 -9.11
C GLY A 524 -23.18 -15.42 -10.28
N VAL A 525 -22.87 -14.48 -11.17
CA VAL A 525 -23.64 -14.19 -12.41
C VAL A 525 -23.78 -15.44 -13.25
N VAL A 526 -22.66 -16.08 -13.51
CA VAL A 526 -22.63 -17.24 -14.39
C VAL A 526 -23.41 -18.42 -13.78
N MET A 527 -23.27 -18.69 -12.48
CA MET A 527 -24.04 -19.74 -11.81
C MET A 527 -25.53 -19.48 -11.94
N LEU A 528 -25.99 -18.24 -11.70
CA LEU A 528 -27.40 -17.89 -11.73
C LEU A 528 -28.00 -18.02 -13.13
N VAL A 529 -27.26 -17.61 -14.18
CA VAL A 529 -27.69 -17.76 -15.58
C VAL A 529 -27.96 -19.21 -15.92
N TYR A 530 -27.07 -20.15 -15.54
CA TYR A 530 -27.28 -21.57 -15.82
C TYR A 530 -28.40 -22.21 -15.00
N LEU A 531 -28.61 -21.77 -13.78
CA LEU A 531 -29.78 -22.21 -13.00
C LEU A 531 -31.09 -21.77 -13.67
N LYS A 532 -31.14 -20.54 -14.23
CA LYS A 532 -32.30 -20.04 -14.99
C LYS A 532 -32.51 -20.83 -16.28
N GLN A 533 -31.45 -21.13 -17.03
CA GLN A 533 -31.53 -21.94 -18.25
C GLN A 533 -32.03 -23.36 -17.94
N ALA A 534 -31.49 -24.01 -16.90
CA ALA A 534 -31.95 -25.33 -16.47
C ALA A 534 -33.42 -25.33 -16.02
N LEU A 535 -33.84 -24.25 -15.34
CA LEU A 535 -35.26 -24.08 -14.96
C LEU A 535 -36.17 -23.93 -16.18
N ALA A 536 -35.77 -23.10 -17.16
CA ALA A 536 -36.50 -22.93 -18.41
C ALA A 536 -36.60 -24.24 -19.19
N ALA A 537 -35.50 -24.98 -19.33
CA ALA A 537 -35.49 -26.28 -20.01
C ALA A 537 -36.42 -27.32 -19.34
N GLN A 538 -36.42 -27.35 -18.00
CA GLN A 538 -37.29 -28.28 -17.26
C GLN A 538 -38.79 -27.88 -17.36
N LYS A 539 -39.11 -26.57 -17.43
CA LYS A 539 -40.48 -26.11 -17.70
C LYS A 539 -40.96 -26.55 -19.10
N VAL A 540 -40.11 -26.36 -20.12
CA VAL A 540 -40.43 -26.80 -21.49
C VAL A 540 -40.66 -28.33 -21.54
N LYS A 541 -39.84 -29.10 -20.80
CA LYS A 541 -40.01 -30.56 -20.70
C LYS A 541 -41.35 -30.93 -20.08
N ALA A 542 -41.70 -30.36 -18.93
CA ALA A 542 -42.98 -30.61 -18.26
C ALA A 542 -44.16 -30.27 -19.18
N ARG A 543 -44.05 -29.16 -19.97
CA ARG A 543 -45.07 -28.75 -20.95
C ARG A 543 -45.21 -29.76 -22.10
N LYS A 544 -44.09 -30.28 -22.62
CA LYS A 544 -44.10 -31.31 -23.65
C LYS A 544 -44.75 -32.61 -23.14
N GLU A 545 -44.54 -32.94 -21.84
CA GLU A 545 -45.15 -34.08 -21.16
C GLU A 545 -46.58 -33.81 -20.71
N GLN A 546 -47.17 -32.65 -21.05
CA GLN A 546 -48.55 -32.21 -20.70
C GLN A 546 -48.88 -32.34 -19.20
N ARG A 547 -47.90 -32.12 -18.33
CA ARG A 547 -48.04 -32.15 -16.87
C ARG A 547 -47.71 -30.83 -16.20
N SER A 548 -48.28 -30.60 -15.02
CA SER A 548 -47.95 -29.41 -14.21
C SER A 548 -46.50 -29.50 -13.71
N PHE A 549 -45.87 -28.30 -13.62
CA PHE A 549 -44.53 -28.16 -13.06
C PHE A 549 -44.61 -28.27 -11.53
N VAL A 550 -43.88 -29.23 -10.94
CA VAL A 550 -43.91 -29.52 -9.50
C VAL A 550 -42.56 -29.18 -8.80
N ALA A 551 -42.56 -29.22 -7.46
CA ALA A 551 -41.40 -28.95 -6.66
C ALA A 551 -40.18 -29.86 -6.91
N ASP A 552 -40.45 -31.10 -7.34
CA ASP A 552 -39.40 -32.09 -7.73
C ASP A 552 -38.73 -31.67 -9.04
N ASP A 553 -39.51 -31.13 -10.00
CA ASP A 553 -38.94 -30.59 -11.23
C ASP A 553 -38.03 -29.41 -10.98
N LEU A 554 -38.41 -28.52 -10.02
CA LEU A 554 -37.56 -27.42 -9.59
C LEU A 554 -36.27 -27.94 -8.96
N SER A 555 -36.35 -28.95 -8.09
CA SER A 555 -35.19 -29.54 -7.44
C SER A 555 -34.26 -30.24 -8.47
N ALA A 556 -34.84 -30.89 -9.48
CA ALA A 556 -34.11 -31.50 -10.59
C ALA A 556 -33.44 -30.43 -11.48
N ALA A 557 -34.13 -29.33 -11.78
CA ALA A 557 -33.58 -28.20 -12.54
C ALA A 557 -32.37 -27.58 -11.84
N VAL A 558 -32.48 -27.31 -10.54
CA VAL A 558 -31.38 -26.74 -9.75
C VAL A 558 -30.19 -27.71 -9.70
N ARG A 559 -30.44 -29.01 -9.49
CA ARG A 559 -29.38 -30.03 -9.47
C ARG A 559 -28.65 -30.09 -10.81
N ASN A 560 -29.38 -30.17 -11.91
CA ASN A 560 -28.80 -30.28 -13.24
C ASN A 560 -28.05 -29.01 -13.64
N GLY A 561 -28.63 -27.82 -13.40
CA GLY A 561 -27.99 -26.55 -13.69
C GLY A 561 -26.67 -26.35 -12.93
N ALA A 562 -26.66 -26.70 -11.64
CA ALA A 562 -25.46 -26.63 -10.82
C ALA A 562 -24.38 -27.62 -11.27
N LEU A 563 -24.73 -28.88 -11.54
CA LEU A 563 -23.78 -29.93 -12.01
C LEU A 563 -23.12 -29.55 -13.34
N LEU A 564 -23.87 -28.94 -14.26
CA LEU A 564 -23.35 -28.49 -15.56
C LEU A 564 -22.31 -27.38 -15.41
N ARG A 565 -22.29 -26.66 -14.29
CA ARG A 565 -21.43 -25.49 -14.13
C ARG A 565 -20.18 -25.72 -13.28
N VAL A 566 -20.11 -26.83 -12.55
CA VAL A 566 -18.94 -27.13 -11.67
C VAL A 566 -17.63 -27.10 -12.45
N ARG A 567 -17.56 -27.78 -13.60
CA ARG A 567 -16.36 -27.86 -14.42
C ARG A 567 -15.87 -26.48 -14.90
N PRO A 568 -16.69 -25.64 -15.56
CA PRO A 568 -16.24 -24.31 -16.00
C PRO A 568 -15.75 -23.43 -14.86
N ILE A 569 -16.47 -23.39 -13.73
CA ILE A 569 -16.06 -22.63 -12.55
C ILE A 569 -14.71 -23.11 -12.04
N MET A 570 -14.55 -24.43 -11.84
CA MET A 570 -13.29 -25.00 -11.37
C MET A 570 -12.13 -24.73 -12.32
N MET A 571 -12.36 -24.77 -13.64
CA MET A 571 -11.33 -24.44 -14.64
C MET A 571 -10.91 -22.97 -14.56
N THR A 572 -11.86 -22.04 -14.45
CA THR A 572 -11.57 -20.61 -14.32
C THR A 572 -10.80 -20.33 -13.04
N VAL A 573 -11.24 -20.87 -11.92
CA VAL A 573 -10.60 -20.70 -10.62
C VAL A 573 -9.19 -21.28 -10.61
N ALA A 574 -9.01 -22.50 -11.12
CA ALA A 574 -7.70 -23.12 -11.23
C ALA A 574 -6.74 -22.31 -12.12
N ALA A 575 -7.23 -21.76 -13.24
CA ALA A 575 -6.44 -20.92 -14.12
C ALA A 575 -6.00 -19.62 -13.44
N ILE A 576 -6.90 -18.96 -12.68
CA ILE A 576 -6.57 -17.73 -11.94
C ILE A 576 -5.56 -18.03 -10.83
N ILE A 577 -5.78 -19.08 -10.03
CA ILE A 577 -4.85 -19.48 -8.96
C ILE A 577 -3.49 -19.83 -9.55
N ALA A 578 -3.44 -20.63 -10.63
CA ALA A 578 -2.19 -20.98 -11.31
C ALA A 578 -1.45 -19.74 -11.85
N GLY A 579 -2.19 -18.72 -12.33
CA GLY A 579 -1.62 -17.45 -12.77
C GLY A 579 -1.09 -16.59 -11.62
N LEU A 580 -1.68 -16.68 -10.43
CA LEU A 580 -1.25 -15.95 -9.23
C LEU A 580 -0.14 -16.66 -8.44
N LEU A 581 0.00 -17.99 -8.61
CA LEU A 581 0.98 -18.78 -7.86
C LEU A 581 2.43 -18.32 -8.06
N PRO A 582 2.91 -18.00 -9.28
CA PRO A 582 4.23 -17.45 -9.48
C PRO A 582 4.46 -16.11 -8.74
N ILE A 583 3.41 -15.28 -8.62
CA ILE A 583 3.46 -14.03 -7.88
C ILE A 583 3.60 -14.31 -6.37
N MET A 584 2.88 -15.28 -5.85
CA MET A 584 2.94 -15.69 -4.45
C MET A 584 4.31 -16.26 -4.06
N LEU A 585 4.97 -16.98 -4.98
CA LEU A 585 6.25 -17.64 -4.76
C LEU A 585 7.46 -16.78 -5.20
N GLY A 586 7.22 -15.71 -5.94
CA GLY A 586 8.27 -14.83 -6.46
C GLY A 586 9.12 -14.20 -5.36
N SER A 587 10.41 -14.01 -5.58
CA SER A 587 11.38 -13.43 -4.65
C SER A 587 12.21 -12.35 -5.34
N GLY A 588 11.74 -11.14 -5.41
CA GLY A 588 12.47 -10.02 -5.98
C GLY A 588 12.03 -8.72 -5.35
N THR A 589 12.75 -7.64 -5.56
CA THR A 589 12.38 -6.31 -5.07
C THR A 589 10.97 -5.95 -5.53
N GLY A 590 10.08 -5.61 -4.59
CA GLY A 590 8.67 -5.30 -4.86
C GLY A 590 7.73 -6.52 -4.89
N SER A 591 8.26 -7.75 -4.76
CA SER A 591 7.43 -8.97 -4.66
C SER A 591 6.51 -8.93 -3.44
N GLU A 592 6.92 -8.27 -2.37
CA GLU A 592 6.17 -8.12 -1.12
C GLU A 592 4.81 -7.45 -1.38
N VAL A 593 4.78 -6.38 -2.17
CA VAL A 593 3.53 -5.70 -2.55
C VAL A 593 2.65 -6.58 -3.42
N MET A 594 3.25 -7.25 -4.40
CA MET A 594 2.51 -8.13 -5.30
C MET A 594 1.91 -9.34 -4.59
N ARG A 595 2.64 -9.93 -3.63
CA ARG A 595 2.12 -11.00 -2.77
C ARG A 595 0.93 -10.55 -1.93
N ARG A 596 0.96 -9.31 -1.38
CA ARG A 596 -0.16 -8.71 -0.62
C ARG A 596 -1.41 -8.50 -1.49
N ILE A 597 -1.24 -8.23 -2.79
CA ILE A 597 -2.37 -8.15 -3.73
C ILE A 597 -2.89 -9.55 -4.06
N ALA A 598 -2.00 -10.51 -4.29
CA ALA A 598 -2.37 -11.86 -4.72
C ALA A 598 -2.99 -12.71 -3.60
N ALA A 599 -2.54 -12.57 -2.35
CA ALA A 599 -3.00 -13.38 -1.24
C ALA A 599 -4.52 -13.34 -1.01
N PRO A 600 -5.18 -12.17 -0.89
CA PRO A 600 -6.64 -12.14 -0.74
C PRO A 600 -7.36 -12.71 -1.96
N MET A 601 -6.80 -12.57 -3.16
CA MET A 601 -7.38 -13.16 -4.36
C MET A 601 -7.33 -14.69 -4.33
N VAL A 602 -6.17 -15.28 -4.02
CA VAL A 602 -6.00 -16.74 -3.96
C VAL A 602 -6.90 -17.35 -2.87
N GLY A 603 -6.84 -16.83 -1.64
CA GLY A 603 -7.66 -17.32 -0.54
C GLY A 603 -9.16 -17.13 -0.80
N GLY A 604 -9.53 -15.95 -1.27
CA GLY A 604 -10.91 -15.59 -1.57
C GLY A 604 -11.51 -16.36 -2.73
N MET A 605 -10.73 -16.70 -3.75
CA MET A 605 -11.20 -17.54 -4.86
C MET A 605 -11.57 -18.96 -4.40
N VAL A 606 -10.81 -19.54 -3.47
CA VAL A 606 -11.13 -20.86 -2.91
C VAL A 606 -12.45 -20.81 -2.15
N SER A 607 -12.60 -19.86 -1.21
CA SER A 607 -13.84 -19.74 -0.41
C SER A 607 -15.04 -19.33 -1.25
N ALA A 608 -14.87 -18.35 -2.16
CA ALA A 608 -15.92 -17.93 -3.07
C ALA A 608 -16.45 -19.11 -3.90
N THR A 609 -15.57 -19.91 -4.46
CA THR A 609 -15.98 -21.07 -5.28
C THR A 609 -16.77 -22.09 -4.47
N LEU A 610 -16.23 -22.52 -3.33
CA LEU A 610 -16.86 -23.54 -2.50
C LEU A 610 -18.23 -23.09 -1.96
N LEU A 611 -18.28 -21.86 -1.45
CA LEU A 611 -19.50 -21.33 -0.84
C LEU A 611 -20.53 -20.89 -1.88
N THR A 612 -20.11 -20.34 -3.03
CA THR A 612 -21.02 -19.95 -4.10
C THR A 612 -21.70 -21.17 -4.74
N LEU A 613 -20.95 -22.28 -4.94
CA LEU A 613 -21.51 -23.56 -5.40
C LEU A 613 -22.55 -24.14 -4.43
N ALA A 614 -22.52 -23.77 -3.16
CA ALA A 614 -23.52 -24.20 -2.18
C ALA A 614 -24.64 -23.17 -2.00
N LEU A 615 -24.29 -21.90 -1.82
CA LEU A 615 -25.20 -20.83 -1.40
C LEU A 615 -26.18 -20.44 -2.50
N ILE A 616 -25.71 -20.17 -3.73
CA ILE A 616 -26.57 -19.74 -4.83
C ILE A 616 -27.67 -20.76 -5.15
N PRO A 617 -27.37 -22.07 -5.36
CA PRO A 617 -28.40 -23.08 -5.58
C PRO A 617 -29.41 -23.16 -4.43
N ALA A 618 -28.95 -23.04 -3.16
CA ALA A 618 -29.83 -23.09 -2.00
C ALA A 618 -30.80 -21.91 -1.95
N ILE A 619 -30.30 -20.67 -2.11
CA ILE A 619 -31.13 -19.47 -2.08
C ILE A 619 -32.07 -19.45 -3.28
N PHE A 620 -31.57 -19.77 -4.48
CA PHE A 620 -32.37 -19.81 -5.70
C PHE A 620 -33.52 -20.83 -5.58
N LEU A 621 -33.24 -22.02 -5.03
CA LEU A 621 -34.26 -23.05 -4.79
C LEU A 621 -35.37 -22.55 -3.85
N LEU A 622 -35.00 -21.93 -2.72
CA LEU A 622 -35.97 -21.39 -1.76
C LEU A 622 -36.80 -20.26 -2.35
N TRP A 623 -36.14 -19.35 -3.08
CA TRP A 623 -36.83 -18.25 -3.75
C TRP A 623 -37.83 -18.73 -4.78
N GLN A 624 -37.46 -19.69 -5.63
CA GLN A 624 -38.34 -20.26 -6.65
C GLN A 624 -39.45 -21.14 -6.04
N ARG A 625 -39.17 -21.86 -4.92
CA ARG A 625 -40.21 -22.58 -4.17
C ARG A 625 -41.31 -21.64 -3.66
N ARG A 626 -40.93 -20.48 -3.11
CA ARG A 626 -41.91 -19.46 -2.68
C ARG A 626 -42.72 -18.93 -3.84
N ARG A 627 -42.12 -18.68 -5.00
CA ARG A 627 -42.83 -18.25 -6.22
C ARG A 627 -43.77 -19.31 -6.72
N LEU A 628 -43.40 -20.56 -6.69
CA LEU A 628 -44.26 -21.69 -7.06
C LEU A 628 -45.48 -21.80 -6.12
N ALA A 629 -45.28 -21.69 -4.82
CA ALA A 629 -46.33 -21.74 -3.81
C ALA A 629 -47.33 -20.58 -3.94
N ASN A 630 -46.86 -19.40 -4.37
CA ASN A 630 -47.69 -18.21 -4.56
C ASN A 630 -48.35 -18.11 -5.95
N GLY A 631 -48.35 -19.18 -6.76
CA GLY A 631 -48.95 -19.20 -8.11
C GLY A 631 -48.20 -18.35 -9.15
N GLY A 632 -47.04 -17.80 -8.80
CA GLY A 632 -46.27 -16.87 -9.66
C GLY A 632 -45.36 -17.54 -10.71
N ILE A 633 -45.47 -18.84 -10.94
CA ILE A 633 -44.77 -19.56 -12.00
C ILE A 633 -45.81 -19.97 -13.06
N GLU A 634 -46.38 -19.01 -13.77
CA GLU A 634 -47.16 -19.32 -14.97
C GLU A 634 -46.28 -19.96 -16.06
N PRO A 635 -46.86 -20.87 -16.89
CA PRO A 635 -46.18 -21.34 -18.08
C PRO A 635 -45.87 -20.13 -18.95
N ALA A 636 -44.62 -20.00 -19.40
CA ALA A 636 -44.13 -18.89 -20.21
C ALA A 636 -45.11 -18.61 -21.37
N GLY A 637 -45.87 -17.54 -21.23
CA GLY A 637 -46.55 -16.90 -22.35
C GLY A 637 -45.47 -16.37 -23.30
N GLU A 638 -45.80 -16.35 -24.56
CA GLU A 638 -45.04 -15.73 -25.63
C GLU A 638 -44.70 -14.28 -25.25
N ASP A 639 -43.47 -14.07 -24.75
CA ASP A 639 -42.87 -12.75 -24.81
C ASP A 639 -41.87 -12.76 -25.98
N ASN A 640 -42.23 -11.98 -26.99
CA ASN A 640 -41.50 -11.66 -28.22
C ASN A 640 -40.06 -11.20 -27.95
#